data_2db3f8be670f046145dc9365df20443a
#
_entry.id   2db3f8be670f046145dc9365df20443a
#
_cell.length_a   1.000
_cell.length_b   1.000
_cell.length_c   1.000
_cell.angle_alpha   90.00
_cell.angle_beta   90.00
_cell.angle_gamma   90.00
#
_symmetry.space_group_name_H-M   'P 1'
#
loop_
_entity.id
_entity.type
_entity.pdbx_description
1 polymer ?
#
loop_
_entity_poly.entity_id
_entity_poly.type
_entity_poly.pdbx_seq_one_letter_code
_entity_poly.pdbx_strand_id
1 'polypeptide(L)'
;MKLSTESLARSGGRHPWRTLVVWVVALLAAGVLSSLFLGDALTTDTDFTNDPEAKQAAGLLEERLRGTGDDVEFVVVTAARAVTEPEYRAYVEDLQATIAALGPGVVQHVGSYLTKEGPVSETGRSTLLPVTLAGIDHTTVGQHANLLVDTVKSVEAPQGFAALVAGPSTLENDFIRLAEEGLQQGESVGLAVALVVLVFVFGAVVAGLIPIILAVMAIAIALGAAAVFGLVFDLPFFIANIITMIGLAVGIDYSLFTVSRYREERSKGRDKLDAITHAGATASRAVFFSGLTVMVALTGMLLLPNTIYRSIGLGAILVVIIAVAASLTLLPAVLALMGDKIDALRIRGRRRGAQQRKGRVWDRITGAVMRRPVVSLMLAAGVLVLAALPYFSINEGFSGVSTLPDEAASKQAFLILEREFSGGLGSPVEIVIDGHITPQVTASIEHMQATLAADPSFGPSRVEVSEAGDLALISAPLSGDIADNDALDAIRELRAALIPQVFDDVPVEVLVGGDTAYNVDYLDQTTLYTPIVFLLVLGLSFVLLTVAFRSLVIPAKAIAMNLLSVGAAFGLLVLFFQRGVGPEIFKDIAGWLGFGQVEAIEAGLPLFIFAILFGLSMDYHVFLLSRIRERFDHTGDNTESVAYGLRTTGALITGAAAIMVAVFAGFAAGPLVGLQQMGFGLAVAVALDATIVRTVLVPATMKLLGDRNWYLPSWLEWLPEVHIEGVATAEVGAQPERQLILAG
;
A
#
# COMPACT_ATOMS: atom_id res chain seq x y z
N MET A 1 0.75 37.61 -12.16
CA MET A 1 -0.42 36.98 -11.52
C MET A 1 0.12 36.22 -10.31
N LYS A 2 -0.33 36.53 -9.08
CA LYS A 2 0.04 35.70 -7.92
C LYS A 2 -0.71 34.37 -8.08
N LEU A 3 0.03 33.27 -8.20
CA LEU A 3 -0.51 31.92 -8.20
C LEU A 3 -1.10 31.64 -6.80
N SER A 4 -2.40 31.79 -6.65
CA SER A 4 -3.14 31.42 -5.44
C SER A 4 -4.24 30.43 -5.79
N THR A 5 -4.67 29.61 -4.84
CA THR A 5 -5.77 28.64 -5.03
C THR A 5 -7.05 29.35 -5.47
N GLU A 6 -7.31 30.55 -4.95
CA GLU A 6 -8.41 31.41 -5.38
C GLU A 6 -8.29 31.79 -6.86
N SER A 7 -7.09 32.22 -7.31
CA SER A 7 -6.87 32.63 -8.70
C SER A 7 -7.02 31.46 -9.68
N LEU A 8 -6.57 30.26 -9.27
CA LEU A 8 -6.73 29.03 -10.05
C LEU A 8 -8.21 28.64 -10.16
N ALA A 9 -8.94 28.63 -9.05
CA ALA A 9 -10.36 28.32 -9.06
C ALA A 9 -11.17 29.33 -9.88
N ARG A 10 -10.87 30.65 -9.74
CA ARG A 10 -11.50 31.72 -10.55
C ARG A 10 -11.18 31.54 -12.03
N SER A 11 -9.96 31.20 -12.40
CA SER A 11 -9.55 30.98 -13.80
C SER A 11 -10.29 29.78 -14.40
N GLY A 12 -10.32 28.65 -13.70
CA GLY A 12 -11.07 27.46 -14.09
C GLY A 12 -12.57 27.75 -14.25
N GLY A 13 -13.16 28.53 -13.32
CA GLY A 13 -14.57 28.94 -13.37
C GLY A 13 -14.89 29.92 -14.50
N ARG A 14 -13.95 30.81 -14.88
CA ARG A 14 -14.12 31.76 -15.99
C ARG A 14 -13.94 31.15 -17.36
N HIS A 15 -13.04 30.17 -17.49
CA HIS A 15 -12.72 29.54 -18.78
C HIS A 15 -12.93 28.01 -18.70
N PRO A 16 -14.14 27.53 -18.36
CA PRO A 16 -14.37 26.13 -18.05
C PRO A 16 -14.09 25.20 -19.22
N TRP A 17 -14.44 25.60 -20.45
CA TRP A 17 -14.19 24.80 -21.64
C TRP A 17 -12.70 24.64 -21.95
N ARG A 18 -11.89 25.68 -21.75
CA ARG A 18 -10.42 25.59 -21.94
C ARG A 18 -9.81 24.63 -20.92
N THR A 19 -10.21 24.74 -19.67
CA THR A 19 -9.73 23.84 -18.61
C THR A 19 -10.15 22.40 -18.90
N LEU A 20 -11.40 22.17 -19.30
CA LEU A 20 -11.89 20.83 -19.64
C LEU A 20 -11.11 20.23 -20.80
N VAL A 21 -10.86 21.00 -21.88
CA VAL A 21 -10.07 20.54 -23.04
C VAL A 21 -8.66 20.14 -22.61
N VAL A 22 -7.98 20.94 -21.78
CA VAL A 22 -6.64 20.61 -21.27
C VAL A 22 -6.65 19.27 -20.52
N TRP A 23 -7.64 19.05 -19.64
CA TRP A 23 -7.74 17.80 -18.88
C TRP A 23 -8.14 16.61 -19.76
N VAL A 24 -8.99 16.78 -20.75
CA VAL A 24 -9.32 15.73 -21.73
C VAL A 24 -8.10 15.37 -22.57
N VAL A 25 -7.33 16.37 -23.03
CA VAL A 25 -6.08 16.11 -23.75
C VAL A 25 -5.07 15.37 -22.86
N ALA A 26 -4.93 15.79 -21.59
CA ALA A 26 -4.07 15.08 -20.63
C ALA A 26 -4.52 13.65 -20.41
N LEU A 27 -5.83 13.40 -20.29
CA LEU A 27 -6.40 12.05 -20.15
C LEU A 27 -6.14 11.18 -21.39
N LEU A 28 -6.35 11.73 -22.59
CA LEU A 28 -6.07 11.00 -23.83
C LEU A 28 -4.58 10.70 -23.99
N ALA A 29 -3.72 11.68 -23.70
CA ALA A 29 -2.28 11.47 -23.70
C ALA A 29 -1.86 10.40 -22.69
N ALA A 30 -2.39 10.44 -21.47
CA ALA A 30 -2.13 9.44 -20.46
C ALA A 30 -2.61 8.03 -20.88
N GLY A 31 -3.78 7.94 -21.51
CA GLY A 31 -4.30 6.68 -22.07
C GLY A 31 -3.39 6.10 -23.16
N VAL A 32 -2.89 6.95 -24.05
CA VAL A 32 -1.90 6.53 -25.09
C VAL A 32 -0.59 6.07 -24.43
N LEU A 33 -0.06 6.86 -23.48
CA LEU A 33 1.17 6.49 -22.77
C LEU A 33 1.03 5.18 -21.99
N SER A 34 -0.09 5.00 -21.29
CA SER A 34 -0.37 3.73 -20.59
C SER A 34 -0.46 2.55 -21.58
N SER A 35 -1.15 2.72 -22.71
CA SER A 35 -1.31 1.62 -23.67
C SER A 35 -0.02 1.24 -24.40
N LEU A 36 0.91 2.18 -24.54
CA LEU A 36 2.18 1.95 -25.25
C LEU A 36 3.30 1.49 -24.32
N PHE A 37 3.31 1.95 -23.07
CA PHE A 37 4.49 1.80 -22.21
C PHE A 37 4.19 1.15 -20.86
N LEU A 38 2.94 1.10 -20.38
CA LEU A 38 2.68 0.62 -19.02
C LEU A 38 3.02 -0.87 -18.86
N GLY A 39 2.76 -1.69 -19.89
CA GLY A 39 3.09 -3.10 -19.85
C GLY A 39 4.59 -3.35 -19.72
N ASP A 40 5.39 -2.62 -20.51
CA ASP A 40 6.85 -2.75 -20.50
C ASP A 40 7.50 -2.01 -19.30
N ALA A 41 6.77 -1.06 -18.69
CA ALA A 41 7.23 -0.26 -17.56
C ALA A 41 7.02 -0.95 -16.20
N LEU A 42 6.15 -1.96 -16.17
CA LEU A 42 5.89 -2.74 -14.96
C LEU A 42 6.77 -3.98 -14.96
N THR A 43 7.44 -4.18 -13.82
CA THR A 43 8.25 -5.36 -13.57
C THR A 43 7.72 -6.12 -12.37
N THR A 44 8.00 -7.40 -12.35
CA THR A 44 7.82 -8.25 -11.19
C THR A 44 9.07 -8.30 -10.33
N ASP A 45 10.21 -7.89 -10.91
CA ASP A 45 11.46 -7.80 -10.18
C ASP A 45 11.35 -6.80 -9.05
N THR A 46 11.53 -7.32 -7.87
CA THR A 46 11.68 -6.51 -6.66
C THR A 46 13.14 -6.56 -6.25
N ASP A 47 13.84 -5.43 -6.39
CA ASP A 47 15.27 -5.39 -6.16
C ASP A 47 15.65 -4.30 -5.16
N PHE A 48 16.83 -4.47 -4.59
CA PHE A 48 17.47 -3.43 -3.79
C PHE A 48 18.11 -2.38 -4.72
N THR A 49 18.02 -1.13 -4.32
CA THR A 49 18.68 -0.02 -5.02
C THR A 49 20.09 0.27 -4.48
N ASN A 50 20.49 -0.46 -3.44
CA ASN A 50 21.85 -0.62 -2.93
C ASN A 50 22.27 -2.08 -3.13
N ASP A 51 23.46 -2.44 -2.70
CA ASP A 51 24.05 -3.76 -2.88
C ASP A 51 24.18 -4.50 -1.55
N PRO A 52 23.08 -5.05 -0.96
CA PRO A 52 23.17 -5.91 0.20
C PRO A 52 23.86 -7.23 -0.16
N GLU A 53 24.23 -8.00 0.84
CA GLU A 53 25.03 -9.21 0.69
C GLU A 53 24.41 -10.23 -0.27
N ALA A 54 23.10 -10.52 -0.13
CA ALA A 54 22.43 -11.48 -1.02
C ALA A 54 22.43 -11.04 -2.48
N LYS A 55 22.29 -9.73 -2.75
CA LYS A 55 22.37 -9.20 -4.11
C LYS A 55 23.78 -9.29 -4.71
N GLN A 56 24.81 -9.00 -3.90
CA GLN A 56 26.20 -9.16 -4.33
C GLN A 56 26.50 -10.63 -4.66
N ALA A 57 26.04 -11.56 -3.81
CA ALA A 57 26.20 -12.99 -4.04
C ALA A 57 25.55 -13.43 -5.36
N ALA A 58 24.30 -12.99 -5.61
CA ALA A 58 23.57 -13.29 -6.84
C ALA A 58 24.31 -12.77 -8.09
N GLY A 59 24.80 -11.52 -8.03
CA GLY A 59 25.55 -10.92 -9.13
C GLY A 59 26.85 -11.66 -9.47
N LEU A 60 27.59 -12.14 -8.46
CA LEU A 60 28.80 -12.95 -8.68
C LEU A 60 28.47 -14.31 -9.33
N LEU A 61 27.38 -14.95 -8.91
CA LEU A 61 26.92 -16.20 -9.49
C LEU A 61 26.51 -16.03 -10.95
N GLU A 62 25.76 -14.99 -11.26
CA GLU A 62 25.36 -14.68 -12.62
C GLU A 62 26.56 -14.39 -13.52
N GLU A 63 27.52 -13.58 -13.05
CA GLU A 63 28.67 -13.18 -13.83
C GLU A 63 29.66 -14.32 -14.10
N ARG A 64 29.91 -15.22 -13.10
CA ARG A 64 31.05 -16.13 -13.16
C ARG A 64 30.71 -17.63 -13.12
N LEU A 65 29.48 -18.02 -12.77
CA LEU A 65 29.15 -19.44 -12.62
C LEU A 65 27.95 -19.89 -13.47
N ARG A 66 26.84 -19.17 -13.42
CA ARG A 66 25.58 -19.60 -14.05
C ARG A 66 25.25 -18.90 -15.36
N GLY A 67 25.85 -17.72 -15.62
CA GLY A 67 25.33 -16.81 -16.64
C GLY A 67 23.94 -16.29 -16.24
N THR A 68 23.22 -15.69 -17.17
CA THR A 68 21.79 -15.42 -17.00
C THR A 68 21.11 -16.79 -16.94
N GLY A 69 20.66 -17.18 -15.73
CA GLY A 69 20.16 -18.53 -15.44
C GLY A 69 19.01 -18.94 -16.34
N ASP A 70 18.96 -20.21 -16.69
CA ASP A 70 17.80 -20.80 -17.37
C ASP A 70 16.62 -20.83 -16.41
N ASP A 71 15.49 -20.22 -16.80
CA ASP A 71 14.24 -20.30 -16.04
C ASP A 71 13.69 -21.73 -16.12
N VAL A 72 13.77 -22.45 -14.99
CA VAL A 72 13.31 -23.83 -14.87
C VAL A 72 11.98 -23.88 -14.13
N GLU A 73 10.95 -24.35 -14.83
CA GLU A 73 9.65 -24.69 -14.27
C GLU A 73 9.57 -26.21 -14.02
N PHE A 74 8.82 -26.61 -13.01
CA PHE A 74 8.62 -28.03 -12.68
C PHE A 74 7.19 -28.45 -12.97
N VAL A 75 7.01 -29.47 -13.82
CA VAL A 75 5.72 -30.13 -13.92
C VAL A 75 5.68 -31.27 -12.90
N VAL A 76 4.86 -31.10 -11.88
CA VAL A 76 4.66 -32.06 -10.79
C VAL A 76 3.59 -33.03 -11.22
N VAL A 77 3.93 -34.30 -11.43
CA VAL A 77 2.97 -35.38 -11.72
C VAL A 77 2.80 -36.24 -10.48
N THR A 78 1.57 -36.41 -10.02
CA THR A 78 1.26 -37.24 -8.86
C THR A 78 0.09 -38.19 -9.16
N ALA A 79 0.15 -39.41 -8.61
CA ALA A 79 -0.93 -40.38 -8.71
C ALA A 79 -0.99 -41.28 -7.47
N ALA A 80 -2.10 -41.98 -7.28
CA ALA A 80 -2.21 -43.04 -6.27
C ALA A 80 -1.37 -44.29 -6.62
N ARG A 81 -0.85 -44.36 -7.85
CA ARG A 81 -0.07 -45.46 -8.43
C ARG A 81 1.42 -45.16 -8.36
N ALA A 82 2.24 -46.22 -8.43
CA ALA A 82 3.68 -46.08 -8.47
C ALA A 82 4.18 -45.60 -9.86
N VAL A 83 5.25 -44.76 -9.87
CA VAL A 83 5.89 -44.24 -11.10
C VAL A 83 6.42 -45.36 -12.02
N THR A 84 6.63 -46.59 -11.50
CA THR A 84 7.08 -47.75 -12.26
C THR A 84 5.95 -48.42 -13.06
N GLU A 85 4.70 -48.09 -12.81
CA GLU A 85 3.55 -48.67 -13.53
C GLU A 85 3.50 -48.22 -14.99
N PRO A 86 3.10 -49.09 -15.95
CA PRO A 86 3.07 -48.75 -17.37
C PRO A 86 2.17 -47.55 -17.69
N GLU A 87 1.03 -47.41 -17.00
CA GLU A 87 0.10 -46.28 -17.21
C GLU A 87 0.69 -44.95 -16.77
N TYR A 88 1.43 -44.95 -15.63
CA TYR A 88 2.14 -43.75 -15.16
C TYR A 88 3.22 -43.33 -16.18
N ARG A 89 3.99 -44.31 -16.63
CA ARG A 89 5.04 -44.08 -17.62
C ARG A 89 4.46 -43.52 -18.93
N ALA A 90 3.39 -44.10 -19.44
CA ALA A 90 2.75 -43.63 -20.67
C ALA A 90 2.24 -42.19 -20.55
N TYR A 91 1.68 -41.84 -19.40
CA TYR A 91 1.22 -40.47 -19.15
C TYR A 91 2.38 -39.46 -19.08
N VAL A 92 3.48 -39.81 -18.43
CA VAL A 92 4.69 -38.94 -18.42
C VAL A 92 5.32 -38.82 -19.81
N GLU A 93 5.36 -39.90 -20.60
CA GLU A 93 5.84 -39.86 -22.00
C GLU A 93 4.97 -38.93 -22.87
N ASP A 94 3.65 -38.98 -22.69
CA ASP A 94 2.69 -38.12 -23.42
C ASP A 94 2.85 -36.64 -23.02
N LEU A 95 2.92 -36.34 -21.71
CA LEU A 95 3.19 -35.01 -21.20
C LEU A 95 4.52 -34.46 -21.76
N GLN A 96 5.59 -35.23 -21.66
CA GLN A 96 6.92 -34.81 -22.14
C GLN A 96 6.91 -34.53 -23.64
N ALA A 97 6.26 -35.39 -24.43
CA ALA A 97 6.13 -35.21 -25.87
C ALA A 97 5.29 -33.97 -26.22
N THR A 98 4.17 -33.77 -25.51
CA THR A 98 3.29 -32.62 -25.75
C THR A 98 3.96 -31.29 -25.36
N ILE A 99 4.69 -31.24 -24.24
CA ILE A 99 5.45 -30.06 -23.83
C ILE A 99 6.59 -29.78 -24.82
N ALA A 100 7.34 -30.79 -25.24
CA ALA A 100 8.40 -30.64 -26.22
C ALA A 100 7.91 -30.18 -27.62
N ALA A 101 6.64 -30.49 -27.95
CA ALA A 101 5.99 -30.03 -29.17
C ALA A 101 5.77 -28.52 -29.26
N LEU A 102 5.86 -27.77 -28.13
CA LEU A 102 5.86 -26.31 -28.12
C LEU A 102 7.06 -25.72 -28.87
N GLY A 103 8.12 -26.50 -29.02
CA GLY A 103 9.30 -26.16 -29.79
C GLY A 103 10.31 -25.30 -29.03
N PRO A 104 11.56 -25.20 -29.58
CA PRO A 104 12.69 -24.57 -28.90
C PRO A 104 12.55 -23.04 -28.71
N GLY A 105 11.58 -22.41 -29.33
CA GLY A 105 11.25 -21.00 -29.10
C GLY A 105 10.45 -20.76 -27.81
N VAL A 106 9.89 -21.80 -27.21
CA VAL A 106 9.10 -21.74 -25.96
C VAL A 106 9.75 -22.60 -24.87
N VAL A 107 10.13 -23.82 -25.19
CA VAL A 107 10.72 -24.80 -24.29
C VAL A 107 12.05 -25.27 -24.86
N GLN A 108 13.14 -24.99 -24.19
CA GLN A 108 14.49 -25.40 -24.62
C GLN A 108 14.74 -26.86 -24.29
N HIS A 109 14.32 -27.31 -23.10
CA HIS A 109 14.55 -28.65 -22.62
C HIS A 109 13.41 -29.14 -21.72
N VAL A 110 13.12 -30.46 -21.79
CA VAL A 110 12.17 -31.15 -20.90
C VAL A 110 12.82 -32.42 -20.39
N GLY A 111 13.13 -32.42 -19.10
CA GLY A 111 13.64 -33.61 -18.40
C GLY A 111 12.52 -34.48 -17.82
N SER A 112 12.81 -35.73 -17.50
CA SER A 112 11.93 -36.63 -16.74
C SER A 112 12.75 -37.74 -16.04
N TYR A 113 12.11 -38.49 -15.16
CA TYR A 113 12.77 -39.66 -14.58
C TYR A 113 13.10 -40.72 -15.62
N LEU A 114 12.44 -40.71 -16.76
CA LEU A 114 12.71 -41.62 -17.88
C LEU A 114 14.04 -41.29 -18.58
N THR A 115 14.41 -40.03 -18.62
CA THR A 115 15.73 -39.53 -19.08
C THR A 115 16.77 -39.46 -17.99
N LYS A 116 16.41 -39.77 -16.74
CA LYS A 116 17.23 -39.66 -15.53
C LYS A 116 17.54 -38.22 -15.10
N GLU A 117 16.74 -37.27 -15.54
CA GLU A 117 16.90 -35.83 -15.23
C GLU A 117 15.85 -35.32 -14.26
N GLY A 118 14.73 -36.05 -14.12
CA GLY A 118 13.65 -35.74 -13.19
C GLY A 118 13.72 -36.59 -11.92
N PRO A 119 13.62 -35.99 -10.71
CA PRO A 119 13.57 -36.77 -9.48
C PRO A 119 12.23 -37.47 -9.30
N VAL A 120 12.28 -38.59 -8.58
CA VAL A 120 11.10 -39.35 -8.11
C VAL A 120 11.00 -39.17 -6.61
N SER A 121 9.80 -38.99 -6.10
CA SER A 121 9.55 -38.82 -4.66
C SER A 121 9.94 -40.08 -3.86
N GLU A 122 10.21 -39.92 -2.57
CA GLU A 122 10.49 -41.06 -1.67
C GLU A 122 9.34 -42.06 -1.61
N THR A 123 8.10 -41.57 -1.79
CA THR A 123 6.90 -42.42 -1.83
C THR A 123 6.79 -43.23 -3.14
N GLY A 124 7.56 -42.89 -4.17
CA GLY A 124 7.49 -43.45 -5.50
C GLY A 124 6.18 -43.20 -6.23
N ARG A 125 5.41 -42.17 -5.83
CA ARG A 125 4.08 -41.81 -6.39
C ARG A 125 4.05 -40.48 -7.12
N SER A 126 5.09 -39.68 -6.96
CA SER A 126 5.22 -38.37 -7.60
C SER A 126 6.55 -38.29 -8.34
N THR A 127 6.58 -37.53 -9.44
CA THR A 127 7.78 -37.21 -10.20
C THR A 127 7.77 -35.79 -10.68
N LEU A 128 8.94 -35.21 -10.91
CA LEU A 128 9.10 -33.87 -11.50
C LEU A 128 9.61 -33.99 -12.92
N LEU A 129 9.06 -33.17 -13.78
CA LEU A 129 9.62 -32.90 -15.11
C LEU A 129 10.17 -31.49 -15.06
N PRO A 130 11.50 -31.31 -14.97
CA PRO A 130 12.10 -30.01 -15.14
C PRO A 130 11.95 -29.55 -16.59
N VAL A 131 11.46 -28.33 -16.78
CA VAL A 131 11.20 -27.71 -18.07
C VAL A 131 11.95 -26.39 -18.11
N THR A 132 12.98 -26.30 -18.98
CA THR A 132 13.70 -25.05 -19.21
C THR A 132 12.95 -24.22 -20.24
N LEU A 133 12.49 -23.04 -19.84
CA LEU A 133 11.79 -22.12 -20.73
C LEU A 133 12.79 -21.31 -21.57
N ALA A 134 12.40 -20.97 -22.79
CA ALA A 134 13.13 -20.06 -23.64
C ALA A 134 12.73 -18.61 -23.36
N GLY A 135 13.67 -17.70 -23.28
CA GLY A 135 13.42 -16.27 -23.13
C GLY A 135 14.66 -15.55 -22.67
N ILE A 136 14.74 -14.26 -22.94
CA ILE A 136 15.82 -13.38 -22.51
C ILE A 136 15.31 -12.27 -21.56
N ASP A 137 14.02 -12.22 -21.36
CA ASP A 137 13.34 -11.25 -20.51
C ASP A 137 12.17 -11.90 -19.78
N HIS A 138 11.85 -11.40 -18.56
CA HIS A 138 10.81 -11.94 -17.70
C HIS A 138 9.42 -11.98 -18.35
N THR A 139 9.09 -10.98 -19.18
CA THR A 139 7.78 -10.92 -19.87
C THR A 139 7.61 -12.09 -20.83
N THR A 140 8.64 -12.38 -21.64
CA THR A 140 8.62 -13.52 -22.59
C THR A 140 8.57 -14.83 -21.84
N VAL A 141 9.39 -15.01 -20.81
CA VAL A 141 9.40 -16.22 -19.98
C VAL A 141 8.05 -16.43 -19.28
N GLY A 142 7.46 -15.38 -18.72
CA GLY A 142 6.12 -15.44 -18.10
C GLY A 142 5.03 -15.85 -19.11
N GLN A 143 5.10 -15.39 -20.37
CA GLN A 143 4.18 -15.85 -21.42
C GLN A 143 4.39 -17.34 -21.74
N HIS A 144 5.64 -17.79 -21.78
CA HIS A 144 5.97 -19.20 -22.03
C HIS A 144 5.55 -20.09 -20.87
N ALA A 145 5.66 -19.63 -19.62
CA ALA A 145 5.14 -20.32 -18.45
C ALA A 145 3.61 -20.49 -18.51
N ASN A 146 2.87 -19.47 -18.94
CA ASN A 146 1.44 -19.59 -19.17
C ASN A 146 1.09 -20.61 -20.27
N LEU A 147 1.85 -20.62 -21.37
CA LEU A 147 1.69 -21.62 -22.44
C LEU A 147 1.98 -23.04 -21.91
N LEU A 148 3.01 -23.20 -21.07
CA LEU A 148 3.31 -24.47 -20.41
C LEU A 148 2.14 -24.94 -19.53
N VAL A 149 1.59 -24.05 -18.69
CA VAL A 149 0.44 -24.34 -17.82
C VAL A 149 -0.78 -24.75 -18.64
N ASP A 150 -1.10 -24.04 -19.72
CA ASP A 150 -2.22 -24.37 -20.60
C ASP A 150 -2.00 -25.69 -21.36
N THR A 151 -0.76 -25.96 -21.76
CA THR A 151 -0.37 -27.22 -22.42
C THR A 151 -0.54 -28.39 -21.47
N VAL A 152 -0.04 -28.31 -20.24
CA VAL A 152 -0.20 -29.35 -19.21
C VAL A 152 -1.66 -29.62 -18.92
N LYS A 153 -2.47 -28.56 -18.78
CA LYS A 153 -3.93 -28.69 -18.59
C LYS A 153 -4.67 -29.33 -19.78
N SER A 154 -4.13 -29.19 -20.98
CA SER A 154 -4.74 -29.75 -22.19
C SER A 154 -4.58 -31.27 -22.33
N VAL A 155 -3.55 -31.84 -21.68
CA VAL A 155 -3.32 -33.29 -21.67
C VAL A 155 -4.30 -33.95 -20.71
N GLU A 156 -5.13 -34.86 -21.23
CA GLU A 156 -6.15 -35.57 -20.44
C GLU A 156 -5.50 -36.49 -19.42
N ALA A 157 -5.62 -36.17 -18.15
CA ALA A 157 -5.07 -36.96 -17.06
C ALA A 157 -5.91 -38.26 -16.86
N PRO A 158 -5.28 -39.43 -16.80
CA PRO A 158 -5.97 -40.66 -16.43
C PRO A 158 -6.60 -40.54 -15.03
N GLN A 159 -7.62 -41.36 -14.74
CA GLN A 159 -8.31 -41.30 -13.47
C GLN A 159 -7.38 -41.52 -12.28
N GLY A 160 -7.31 -40.55 -11.39
CA GLY A 160 -6.45 -40.57 -10.20
C GLY A 160 -5.04 -40.01 -10.43
N PHE A 161 -4.79 -39.39 -11.61
CA PHE A 161 -3.56 -38.62 -11.89
C PHE A 161 -3.86 -37.12 -11.80
N ALA A 162 -2.83 -36.36 -11.41
CA ALA A 162 -2.80 -34.92 -11.49
C ALA A 162 -1.45 -34.46 -12.00
N ALA A 163 -1.46 -33.47 -12.89
CA ALA A 163 -0.27 -32.76 -13.34
C ALA A 163 -0.46 -31.25 -13.08
N LEU A 164 0.49 -30.64 -12.37
CA LEU A 164 0.47 -29.25 -11.99
C LEU A 164 1.84 -28.64 -12.33
N VAL A 165 1.86 -27.34 -12.59
CA VAL A 165 3.10 -26.61 -12.86
C VAL A 165 3.45 -25.75 -11.65
N ALA A 166 4.71 -25.79 -11.23
CA ALA A 166 5.27 -24.95 -10.19
C ALA A 166 6.67 -24.49 -10.61
N GLY A 167 6.92 -23.24 -10.42
CA GLY A 167 8.22 -22.61 -10.65
C GLY A 167 8.12 -21.11 -10.47
N PRO A 168 9.23 -20.40 -10.57
CA PRO A 168 9.28 -18.96 -10.33
C PRO A 168 8.29 -18.19 -11.21
N SER A 169 8.33 -18.40 -12.53
CA SER A 169 7.50 -17.66 -13.49
C SER A 169 6.02 -18.03 -13.42
N THR A 170 5.68 -19.29 -13.14
CA THR A 170 4.28 -19.72 -12.92
C THR A 170 3.71 -19.10 -11.66
N LEU A 171 4.49 -19.07 -10.58
CA LEU A 171 4.10 -18.47 -9.31
C LEU A 171 3.88 -16.97 -9.47
N GLU A 172 4.80 -16.30 -10.13
CA GLU A 172 4.75 -14.87 -10.44
C GLU A 172 3.48 -14.50 -11.24
N ASN A 173 3.19 -15.25 -12.31
CA ASN A 173 1.98 -15.06 -13.10
C ASN A 173 0.69 -15.23 -12.26
N ASP A 174 0.67 -16.17 -11.34
CA ASP A 174 -0.47 -16.34 -10.41
C ASP A 174 -0.59 -15.15 -9.47
N PHE A 175 0.51 -14.60 -8.93
CA PHE A 175 0.48 -13.39 -8.12
C PHE A 175 -0.03 -12.17 -8.90
N ILE A 176 0.46 -11.95 -10.14
CA ILE A 176 -0.01 -10.85 -10.99
C ILE A 176 -1.51 -10.99 -11.25
N ARG A 177 -1.97 -12.16 -11.67
CA ARG A 177 -3.37 -12.42 -11.96
C ARG A 177 -4.27 -12.18 -10.73
N LEU A 178 -3.86 -12.68 -9.56
CA LEU A 178 -4.60 -12.48 -8.31
C LEU A 178 -4.60 -11.02 -7.86
N ALA A 179 -3.49 -10.28 -8.11
CA ALA A 179 -3.44 -8.85 -7.85
C ALA A 179 -4.39 -8.06 -8.76
N GLU A 180 -4.48 -8.42 -10.04
CA GLU A 180 -5.41 -7.81 -11.00
C GLU A 180 -6.87 -8.13 -10.63
N GLU A 181 -7.18 -9.38 -10.27
CA GLU A 181 -8.51 -9.77 -9.79
C GLU A 181 -8.89 -9.01 -8.52
N GLY A 182 -7.96 -8.88 -7.57
CA GLY A 182 -8.12 -8.11 -6.34
C GLY A 182 -8.34 -6.62 -6.60
N LEU A 183 -7.62 -6.06 -7.57
CA LEU A 183 -7.81 -4.68 -8.02
C LEU A 183 -9.21 -4.48 -8.57
N GLN A 184 -9.65 -5.33 -9.50
CA GLN A 184 -10.96 -5.23 -10.12
C GLN A 184 -12.10 -5.39 -9.11
N GLN A 185 -11.96 -6.30 -8.14
CA GLN A 185 -12.91 -6.47 -7.04
C GLN A 185 -12.93 -5.24 -6.12
N GLY A 186 -11.75 -4.78 -5.69
CA GLY A 186 -11.60 -3.62 -4.83
C GLY A 186 -12.18 -2.34 -5.45
N GLU A 187 -11.90 -2.11 -6.73
CA GLU A 187 -12.46 -0.99 -7.48
C GLU A 187 -13.99 -1.08 -7.58
N SER A 188 -14.52 -2.20 -8.01
CA SER A 188 -15.97 -2.36 -8.25
C SER A 188 -16.78 -2.22 -6.96
N VAL A 189 -16.37 -2.88 -5.89
CA VAL A 189 -17.04 -2.81 -4.57
C VAL A 189 -16.81 -1.44 -3.93
N GLY A 190 -15.56 -0.97 -3.89
CA GLY A 190 -15.20 0.31 -3.29
C GLY A 190 -15.91 1.48 -3.97
N LEU A 191 -15.96 1.50 -5.30
CA LEU A 191 -16.61 2.55 -6.08
C LEU A 191 -18.14 2.55 -5.89
N ALA A 192 -18.76 1.36 -5.88
CA ALA A 192 -20.20 1.21 -5.68
C ALA A 192 -20.61 1.71 -4.29
N VAL A 193 -19.88 1.29 -3.24
CA VAL A 193 -20.15 1.73 -1.87
C VAL A 193 -19.84 3.22 -1.69
N ALA A 194 -18.74 3.72 -2.25
CA ALA A 194 -18.41 5.15 -2.24
C ALA A 194 -19.51 5.98 -2.89
N LEU A 195 -20.06 5.55 -4.03
CA LEU A 195 -21.19 6.23 -4.69
C LEU A 195 -22.41 6.28 -3.78
N VAL A 196 -22.79 5.17 -3.16
CA VAL A 196 -23.92 5.11 -2.23
C VAL A 196 -23.71 6.08 -1.06
N VAL A 197 -22.53 6.07 -0.45
CA VAL A 197 -22.19 6.96 0.67
C VAL A 197 -22.22 8.43 0.21
N LEU A 198 -21.63 8.75 -0.94
CA LEU A 198 -21.62 10.12 -1.51
C LEU A 198 -23.04 10.62 -1.80
N VAL A 199 -23.86 9.80 -2.42
CA VAL A 199 -25.27 10.11 -2.68
C VAL A 199 -26.03 10.32 -1.36
N PHE A 200 -25.71 9.52 -0.34
CA PHE A 200 -26.27 9.69 0.99
C PHE A 200 -25.76 10.96 1.69
N VAL A 201 -24.48 11.32 1.58
CA VAL A 201 -23.88 12.53 2.15
C VAL A 201 -24.44 13.79 1.47
N PHE A 202 -24.42 13.85 0.15
CA PHE A 202 -24.86 15.01 -0.62
C PHE A 202 -26.39 15.10 -0.78
N GLY A 203 -27.10 13.99 -0.72
CA GLY A 203 -28.54 13.92 -0.98
C GLY A 203 -28.93 14.15 -2.45
N ALA A 204 -27.98 14.08 -3.38
CA ALA A 204 -28.14 14.24 -4.81
C ALA A 204 -27.16 13.34 -5.57
N VAL A 205 -27.64 12.62 -6.59
CA VAL A 205 -26.83 11.66 -7.36
C VAL A 205 -25.73 12.38 -8.13
N VAL A 206 -26.07 13.49 -8.79
CA VAL A 206 -25.10 14.25 -9.61
C VAL A 206 -23.96 14.78 -8.77
N ALA A 207 -24.25 15.34 -7.58
CA ALA A 207 -23.22 15.80 -6.67
C ALA A 207 -22.32 14.68 -6.15
N GLY A 208 -22.86 13.45 -6.01
CA GLY A 208 -22.09 12.26 -5.62
C GLY A 208 -21.21 11.74 -6.74
N LEU A 209 -21.63 11.86 -8.00
CA LEU A 209 -20.89 11.33 -9.15
C LEU A 209 -19.64 12.17 -9.50
N ILE A 210 -19.69 13.48 -9.27
CA ILE A 210 -18.57 14.38 -9.61
C ILE A 210 -17.25 13.98 -8.96
N PRO A 211 -17.16 13.73 -7.63
CA PRO A 211 -15.93 13.28 -6.98
C PRO A 211 -15.36 12.01 -7.59
N ILE A 212 -16.22 11.05 -7.92
CA ILE A 212 -15.83 9.78 -8.51
C ILE A 212 -15.19 9.97 -9.89
N ILE A 213 -15.85 10.75 -10.76
CA ILE A 213 -15.31 11.05 -12.10
C ILE A 213 -13.94 11.72 -12.01
N LEU A 214 -13.77 12.67 -11.08
CA LEU A 214 -12.49 13.33 -10.89
C LEU A 214 -11.41 12.38 -10.37
N ALA A 215 -11.76 11.49 -9.46
CA ALA A 215 -10.83 10.48 -8.93
C ALA A 215 -10.38 9.51 -10.04
N VAL A 216 -11.31 8.97 -10.83
CA VAL A 216 -11.00 8.08 -11.96
C VAL A 216 -10.12 8.78 -13.00
N MET A 217 -10.41 10.05 -13.32
CA MET A 217 -9.54 10.83 -14.22
C MET A 217 -8.14 11.03 -13.63
N ALA A 218 -8.04 11.32 -12.33
CA ALA A 218 -6.74 11.49 -11.67
C ALA A 218 -5.92 10.19 -11.68
N ILE A 219 -6.57 9.05 -11.44
CA ILE A 219 -5.96 7.71 -11.49
C ILE A 219 -5.45 7.43 -12.91
N ALA A 220 -6.28 7.60 -13.93
CA ALA A 220 -5.88 7.33 -15.32
C ALA A 220 -4.69 8.18 -15.75
N ILE A 221 -4.65 9.46 -15.34
CA ILE A 221 -3.52 10.33 -15.64
C ILE A 221 -2.29 9.96 -14.83
N ALA A 222 -2.45 9.50 -13.57
CA ALA A 222 -1.33 9.04 -12.75
C ALA A 222 -0.71 7.75 -13.30
N LEU A 223 -1.52 6.80 -13.80
CA LEU A 223 -1.03 5.60 -14.47
C LEU A 223 -0.25 5.94 -15.74
N GLY A 224 -0.75 6.90 -16.55
CA GLY A 224 0.00 7.38 -17.72
C GLY A 224 1.32 8.08 -17.35
N ALA A 225 1.36 8.80 -16.24
CA ALA A 225 2.59 9.37 -15.72
C ALA A 225 3.54 8.28 -15.19
N ALA A 226 3.02 7.28 -14.47
CA ALA A 226 3.79 6.14 -13.98
C ALA A 226 4.42 5.36 -15.15
N ALA A 227 3.69 5.14 -16.25
CA ALA A 227 4.23 4.52 -17.45
C ALA A 227 5.47 5.23 -18.01
N VAL A 228 5.50 6.58 -17.95
CA VAL A 228 6.68 7.36 -18.37
C VAL A 228 7.84 7.22 -17.36
N PHE A 229 7.53 7.22 -16.05
CA PHE A 229 8.55 7.01 -15.02
C PHE A 229 9.13 5.61 -15.08
N GLY A 230 8.34 4.60 -15.43
CA GLY A 230 8.78 3.22 -15.60
C GLY A 230 9.75 2.99 -16.75
N LEU A 231 9.90 3.95 -17.69
CA LEU A 231 10.96 3.90 -18.68
C LEU A 231 12.37 4.15 -18.11
N VAL A 232 12.45 4.64 -16.86
CA VAL A 232 13.72 5.03 -16.21
C VAL A 232 13.92 4.30 -14.88
N PHE A 233 12.83 3.90 -14.23
CA PHE A 233 12.83 3.25 -12.92
C PHE A 233 12.02 1.96 -13.00
N ASP A 234 12.52 0.90 -12.42
CA ASP A 234 11.79 -0.35 -12.29
C ASP A 234 10.59 -0.14 -11.36
N LEU A 235 9.40 -0.34 -11.89
CA LEU A 235 8.14 -0.15 -11.16
C LEU A 235 7.45 -1.50 -10.96
N PRO A 236 7.42 -2.05 -9.75
CA PRO A 236 6.67 -3.25 -9.45
C PRO A 236 5.19 -3.16 -9.86
N PHE A 237 4.66 -4.25 -10.41
CA PHE A 237 3.31 -4.32 -11.01
C PHE A 237 2.19 -3.81 -10.09
N PHE A 238 2.31 -3.97 -8.77
CA PHE A 238 1.28 -3.53 -7.83
C PHE A 238 1.22 -2.01 -7.62
N ILE A 239 2.10 -1.21 -8.28
CA ILE A 239 2.00 0.26 -8.25
C ILE A 239 0.61 0.74 -8.76
N ALA A 240 0.02 0.01 -9.72
CA ALA A 240 -1.31 0.31 -10.23
C ALA A 240 -2.38 0.21 -9.13
N ASN A 241 -2.29 -0.82 -8.26
CA ASN A 241 -3.20 -1.01 -7.13
C ASN A 241 -3.07 0.14 -6.13
N ILE A 242 -1.86 0.59 -5.85
CA ILE A 242 -1.58 1.71 -4.96
C ILE A 242 -2.11 3.03 -5.52
N ILE A 243 -1.84 3.32 -6.81
CA ILE A 243 -2.35 4.52 -7.48
C ILE A 243 -3.87 4.53 -7.45
N THR A 244 -4.52 3.40 -7.71
CA THR A 244 -5.98 3.31 -7.73
C THR A 244 -6.57 3.46 -6.34
N MET A 245 -6.06 2.72 -5.36
CA MET A 245 -6.53 2.74 -3.98
C MET A 245 -6.42 4.14 -3.36
N ILE A 246 -5.24 4.76 -3.45
CA ILE A 246 -5.00 6.11 -2.90
C ILE A 246 -5.73 7.16 -3.73
N GLY A 247 -5.74 6.99 -5.06
CA GLY A 247 -6.42 7.91 -5.98
C GLY A 247 -7.93 7.97 -5.75
N LEU A 248 -8.58 6.84 -5.51
CA LEU A 248 -10.00 6.81 -5.12
C LEU A 248 -10.21 7.49 -3.76
N ALA A 249 -9.43 7.11 -2.74
CA ALA A 249 -9.58 7.65 -1.40
C ALA A 249 -9.39 9.17 -1.37
N VAL A 250 -8.24 9.66 -1.86
CA VAL A 250 -7.85 11.07 -1.81
C VAL A 250 -8.60 11.92 -2.85
N GLY A 251 -8.80 11.40 -4.06
CA GLY A 251 -9.47 12.12 -5.14
C GLY A 251 -10.94 12.40 -4.84
N ILE A 252 -11.64 11.42 -4.25
CA ILE A 252 -13.03 11.59 -3.81
C ILE A 252 -13.08 12.59 -2.65
N ASP A 253 -12.19 12.47 -1.67
CA ASP A 253 -12.19 13.30 -0.48
C ASP A 253 -11.94 14.79 -0.77
N TYR A 254 -10.91 15.11 -1.55
CA TYR A 254 -10.59 16.48 -1.91
C TYR A 254 -11.72 17.15 -2.71
N SER A 255 -12.35 16.39 -3.57
CA SER A 255 -13.51 16.84 -4.34
C SER A 255 -14.74 17.06 -3.46
N LEU A 256 -14.96 16.18 -2.46
CA LEU A 256 -16.06 16.26 -1.49
C LEU A 256 -16.03 17.61 -0.74
N PHE A 257 -14.85 17.98 -0.21
CA PHE A 257 -14.69 19.24 0.53
C PHE A 257 -15.03 20.46 -0.33
N THR A 258 -14.48 20.52 -1.53
CA THR A 258 -14.69 21.67 -2.45
C THR A 258 -16.14 21.76 -2.92
N VAL A 259 -16.78 20.63 -3.28
CA VAL A 259 -18.19 20.57 -3.67
C VAL A 259 -19.10 20.98 -2.50
N SER A 260 -18.82 20.49 -1.29
CA SER A 260 -19.59 20.84 -0.09
C SER A 260 -19.53 22.36 0.18
N ARG A 261 -18.35 22.96 0.08
CA ARG A 261 -18.16 24.39 0.30
C ARG A 261 -18.85 25.22 -0.79
N TYR A 262 -18.72 24.84 -2.05
CA TYR A 262 -19.43 25.49 -3.15
C TYR A 262 -20.94 25.49 -2.91
N ARG A 263 -21.55 24.36 -2.52
CA ARG A 263 -22.98 24.25 -2.23
C ARG A 263 -23.39 25.10 -1.02
N GLU A 264 -22.54 25.19 0.01
CA GLU A 264 -22.76 26.07 1.15
C GLU A 264 -22.83 27.53 0.69
N GLU A 265 -21.87 28.01 -0.08
CA GLU A 265 -21.85 29.40 -0.57
C GLU A 265 -23.01 29.71 -1.53
N ARG A 266 -23.40 28.76 -2.40
CA ARG A 266 -24.61 28.85 -3.20
C ARG A 266 -25.87 28.99 -2.36
N SER A 267 -25.95 28.24 -1.25
CA SER A 267 -27.11 28.31 -0.33
C SER A 267 -27.24 29.65 0.41
N LYS A 268 -26.13 30.42 0.51
CA LYS A 268 -26.09 31.77 1.07
C LYS A 268 -26.51 32.85 0.04
N GLY A 269 -26.84 32.44 -1.20
CA GLY A 269 -27.33 33.32 -2.24
C GLY A 269 -26.23 33.94 -3.14
N ARG A 270 -24.95 33.50 -2.96
CA ARG A 270 -23.86 33.96 -3.85
C ARG A 270 -24.09 33.49 -5.28
N ASP A 271 -23.62 34.28 -6.24
CA ASP A 271 -23.64 33.86 -7.63
C ASP A 271 -22.68 32.65 -7.86
N LYS A 272 -22.76 32.06 -9.04
CA LYS A 272 -21.99 30.85 -9.37
C LYS A 272 -20.47 31.08 -9.33
N LEU A 273 -19.99 32.16 -9.93
CA LEU A 273 -18.55 32.42 -10.00
C LEU A 273 -17.99 32.89 -8.66
N ASP A 274 -18.75 33.67 -7.91
CA ASP A 274 -18.38 34.08 -6.55
C ASP A 274 -18.32 32.87 -5.58
N ALA A 275 -19.29 31.95 -5.67
CA ALA A 275 -19.28 30.74 -4.89
C ALA A 275 -18.05 29.84 -5.18
N ILE A 276 -17.66 29.71 -6.48
CA ILE A 276 -16.45 29.01 -6.92
C ILE A 276 -15.20 29.71 -6.36
N THR A 277 -15.14 31.03 -6.47
CA THR A 277 -14.00 31.83 -6.00
C THR A 277 -13.81 31.71 -4.49
N HIS A 278 -14.90 31.77 -3.71
CA HIS A 278 -14.85 31.58 -2.26
C HIS A 278 -14.51 30.15 -1.85
N ALA A 279 -15.02 29.12 -2.54
CA ALA A 279 -14.60 27.75 -2.34
C ALA A 279 -13.09 27.57 -2.63
N GLY A 280 -12.59 28.24 -3.69
CA GLY A 280 -11.17 28.28 -4.02
C GLY A 280 -10.27 28.94 -2.98
N ALA A 281 -10.77 30.04 -2.38
CA ALA A 281 -10.05 30.75 -1.32
C ALA A 281 -10.03 30.00 0.03
N THR A 282 -10.97 29.10 0.26
CA THR A 282 -11.15 28.36 1.52
C THR A 282 -10.87 26.87 1.37
N ALA A 283 -11.84 26.08 0.92
CA ALA A 283 -11.72 24.62 0.82
C ALA A 283 -10.57 24.17 -0.09
N SER A 284 -10.40 24.78 -1.27
CA SER A 284 -9.30 24.39 -2.16
C SER A 284 -7.92 24.71 -1.59
N ARG A 285 -7.82 25.75 -0.75
CA ARG A 285 -6.57 26.06 -0.03
C ARG A 285 -6.26 25.02 1.04
N ALA A 286 -7.27 24.59 1.77
CA ALA A 286 -7.13 23.49 2.72
C ALA A 286 -6.71 22.19 2.00
N VAL A 287 -7.32 21.84 0.87
CA VAL A 287 -6.94 20.70 0.02
C VAL A 287 -5.49 20.79 -0.45
N PHE A 288 -5.01 21.97 -0.82
CA PHE A 288 -3.60 22.15 -1.22
C PHE A 288 -2.63 21.84 -0.09
N PHE A 289 -2.86 22.39 1.12
CA PHE A 289 -2.00 22.11 2.27
C PHE A 289 -2.10 20.66 2.71
N SER A 290 -3.28 20.08 2.65
CA SER A 290 -3.57 18.67 2.89
C SER A 290 -2.77 17.77 1.96
N GLY A 291 -2.90 17.97 0.64
CA GLY A 291 -2.13 17.21 -0.34
C GLY A 291 -0.61 17.36 -0.16
N LEU A 292 -0.13 18.56 0.21
CA LEU A 292 1.28 18.77 0.52
C LEU A 292 1.73 17.94 1.74
N THR A 293 0.89 17.84 2.77
CA THR A 293 1.19 17.01 3.96
C THR A 293 1.27 15.53 3.60
N VAL A 294 0.34 15.04 2.76
CA VAL A 294 0.36 13.66 2.26
C VAL A 294 1.63 13.40 1.45
N MET A 295 1.97 14.28 0.52
CA MET A 295 3.19 14.14 -0.29
C MET A 295 4.44 14.11 0.59
N VAL A 296 4.52 14.99 1.59
CA VAL A 296 5.64 15.02 2.56
C VAL A 296 5.74 13.71 3.33
N ALA A 297 4.62 13.14 3.78
CA ALA A 297 4.64 11.86 4.48
C ALA A 297 5.11 10.73 3.56
N LEU A 298 4.65 10.71 2.32
CA LEU A 298 5.02 9.69 1.34
C LEU A 298 6.48 9.77 0.86
N THR A 299 7.13 10.95 0.93
CA THR A 299 8.57 11.04 0.61
C THR A 299 9.43 10.20 1.53
N GLY A 300 8.95 9.86 2.73
CA GLY A 300 9.63 8.91 3.62
C GLY A 300 9.85 7.54 2.99
N MET A 301 8.91 7.07 2.17
CA MET A 301 9.02 5.79 1.45
C MET A 301 10.14 5.79 0.40
N LEU A 302 10.49 6.95 -0.16
CA LEU A 302 11.55 7.08 -1.17
C LEU A 302 12.96 6.92 -0.58
N LEU A 303 13.09 6.95 0.75
CA LEU A 303 14.38 6.76 1.43
C LEU A 303 14.82 5.32 1.53
N LEU A 304 13.87 4.38 1.47
CA LEU A 304 14.21 2.97 1.55
C LEU A 304 14.93 2.53 0.26
N PRO A 305 16.04 1.82 0.38
CA PRO A 305 16.80 1.37 -0.78
C PRO A 305 16.21 0.11 -1.40
N ASN A 306 14.91 0.15 -1.74
CA ASN A 306 14.19 -0.96 -2.35
C ASN A 306 13.16 -0.43 -3.36
N THR A 307 13.02 -1.10 -4.50
CA THR A 307 12.14 -0.71 -5.61
C THR A 307 10.67 -0.69 -5.20
N ILE A 308 10.24 -1.61 -4.33
CA ILE A 308 8.87 -1.70 -3.82
C ILE A 308 8.46 -0.39 -3.14
N TYR A 309 9.19 0.02 -2.10
CA TYR A 309 8.85 1.21 -1.32
C TYR A 309 8.94 2.48 -2.14
N ARG A 310 9.97 2.60 -3.00
CA ARG A 310 10.12 3.76 -3.88
C ARG A 310 8.98 3.86 -4.88
N SER A 311 8.55 2.77 -5.46
CA SER A 311 7.43 2.74 -6.40
C SER A 311 6.10 3.05 -5.73
N ILE A 312 5.85 2.49 -4.54
CA ILE A 312 4.68 2.82 -3.72
C ILE A 312 4.66 4.33 -3.42
N GLY A 313 5.77 4.86 -2.92
CA GLY A 313 5.91 6.28 -2.61
C GLY A 313 5.70 7.16 -3.84
N LEU A 314 6.32 6.83 -4.96
CA LEU A 314 6.20 7.56 -6.23
C LEU A 314 4.78 7.53 -6.77
N GLY A 315 4.17 6.35 -6.89
CA GLY A 315 2.80 6.20 -7.39
C GLY A 315 1.78 6.96 -6.57
N ALA A 316 1.90 6.86 -5.24
CA ALA A 316 1.05 7.60 -4.32
C ALA A 316 1.24 9.13 -4.43
N ILE A 317 2.48 9.62 -4.53
CA ILE A 317 2.78 11.04 -4.72
C ILE A 317 2.20 11.53 -6.06
N LEU A 318 2.39 10.78 -7.15
CA LEU A 318 1.87 11.15 -8.47
C LEU A 318 0.36 11.32 -8.46
N VAL A 319 -0.37 10.36 -7.93
CA VAL A 319 -1.84 10.44 -7.91
C VAL A 319 -2.34 11.56 -6.99
N VAL A 320 -1.67 11.82 -5.87
CA VAL A 320 -2.02 12.94 -4.97
C VAL A 320 -1.80 14.28 -5.66
N ILE A 321 -0.68 14.48 -6.37
CA ILE A 321 -0.40 15.71 -7.15
C ILE A 321 -1.53 15.94 -8.16
N ILE A 322 -1.91 14.92 -8.91
CA ILE A 322 -2.92 15.03 -9.95
C ILE A 322 -4.31 15.25 -9.36
N ALA A 323 -4.65 14.57 -8.26
CA ALA A 323 -5.91 14.75 -7.54
C ALA A 323 -6.05 16.19 -6.97
N VAL A 324 -4.98 16.73 -6.37
CA VAL A 324 -4.94 18.14 -5.93
C VAL A 324 -5.12 19.07 -7.12
N ALA A 325 -4.36 18.87 -8.20
CA ALA A 325 -4.48 19.70 -9.40
C ALA A 325 -5.91 19.65 -10.00
N ALA A 326 -6.53 18.46 -10.03
CA ALA A 326 -7.91 18.28 -10.48
C ALA A 326 -8.91 19.04 -9.59
N SER A 327 -8.76 18.94 -8.27
CA SER A 327 -9.60 19.65 -7.31
C SER A 327 -9.45 21.16 -7.40
N LEU A 328 -8.25 21.67 -7.71
CA LEU A 328 -7.98 23.11 -7.81
C LEU A 328 -8.37 23.74 -9.17
N THR A 329 -8.43 22.95 -10.24
CA THR A 329 -8.61 23.47 -11.60
C THR A 329 -9.81 22.86 -12.33
N LEU A 330 -9.85 21.54 -12.46
CA LEU A 330 -10.91 20.83 -13.18
C LEU A 330 -12.26 20.93 -12.45
N LEU A 331 -12.27 20.71 -11.15
CA LEU A 331 -13.51 20.78 -10.37
C LEU A 331 -14.18 22.16 -10.44
N PRO A 332 -13.48 23.31 -10.26
CA PRO A 332 -14.04 24.62 -10.52
C PRO A 332 -14.67 24.80 -11.91
N ALA A 333 -14.04 24.23 -12.95
CA ALA A 333 -14.57 24.26 -14.31
C ALA A 333 -15.86 23.44 -14.45
N VAL A 334 -15.88 22.22 -13.88
CA VAL A 334 -17.08 21.36 -13.86
C VAL A 334 -18.23 22.03 -13.10
N LEU A 335 -17.96 22.64 -11.94
CA LEU A 335 -18.95 23.39 -11.16
C LEU A 335 -19.49 24.59 -11.91
N ALA A 336 -18.64 25.28 -12.69
CA ALA A 336 -19.06 26.41 -13.54
C ALA A 336 -20.00 25.98 -14.68
N LEU A 337 -19.75 24.82 -15.29
CA LEU A 337 -20.60 24.27 -16.34
C LEU A 337 -21.93 23.74 -15.80
N MET A 338 -21.87 23.02 -14.68
CA MET A 338 -23.06 22.37 -14.09
C MET A 338 -23.98 23.38 -13.38
N GLY A 339 -23.41 24.37 -12.67
CA GLY A 339 -24.18 25.34 -11.91
C GLY A 339 -25.17 24.69 -10.96
N ASP A 340 -26.45 25.03 -11.08
CA ASP A 340 -27.54 24.53 -10.23
C ASP A 340 -27.93 23.07 -10.55
N LYS A 341 -27.47 22.50 -11.70
CA LYS A 341 -27.70 21.10 -12.07
C LYS A 341 -26.95 20.12 -11.16
N ILE A 342 -26.00 20.60 -10.35
CA ILE A 342 -25.31 19.78 -9.36
C ILE A 342 -26.28 19.14 -8.35
N ASP A 343 -27.41 19.80 -8.09
CA ASP A 343 -28.47 19.31 -7.21
C ASP A 343 -29.54 18.47 -7.95
N ALA A 344 -29.32 18.10 -9.22
CA ALA A 344 -30.23 17.25 -9.97
C ALA A 344 -30.32 15.85 -9.38
N LEU A 345 -31.43 15.16 -9.59
CA LEU A 345 -31.73 13.84 -9.06
C LEU A 345 -31.65 13.79 -7.52
N ARG A 346 -32.23 14.80 -6.86
CA ARG A 346 -32.35 14.81 -5.39
C ARG A 346 -33.22 13.66 -4.89
N ILE A 347 -32.74 12.96 -3.84
CA ILE A 347 -33.51 11.91 -3.17
C ILE A 347 -34.70 12.57 -2.46
N ARG A 348 -35.93 12.28 -2.95
CA ARG A 348 -37.18 12.74 -2.36
C ARG A 348 -37.32 12.17 -0.94
N GLY A 349 -37.35 13.04 0.08
CA GLY A 349 -37.58 12.65 1.47
C GLY A 349 -36.66 13.33 2.49
N ARG A 350 -35.56 13.93 2.06
CA ARG A 350 -34.63 14.64 2.95
C ARG A 350 -35.00 16.13 3.07
N ARG A 351 -36.20 16.38 3.66
CA ARG A 351 -36.63 17.77 4.00
C ARG A 351 -35.72 18.35 5.09
N ARG A 352 -35.71 19.70 5.23
CA ARG A 352 -34.97 20.54 6.21
C ARG A 352 -34.82 19.96 7.64
N GLY A 353 -35.64 18.98 8.04
CA GLY A 353 -35.54 18.28 9.32
C GLY A 353 -34.32 17.34 9.48
N ALA A 354 -33.68 16.87 8.40
CA ALA A 354 -32.51 15.99 8.50
C ALA A 354 -31.24 16.77 8.89
N GLN A 355 -31.12 18.00 8.47
CA GLN A 355 -29.98 18.86 8.82
C GLN A 355 -30.03 19.28 10.29
N GLN A 356 -31.23 19.56 10.82
CA GLN A 356 -31.44 19.83 12.25
C GLN A 356 -31.25 18.57 13.13
N ARG A 357 -31.56 17.37 12.62
CA ARG A 357 -31.32 16.13 13.35
C ARG A 357 -29.84 15.77 13.45
N LYS A 358 -29.07 15.98 12.36
CA LYS A 358 -27.61 15.78 12.35
C LYS A 358 -26.91 16.70 13.36
N GLY A 359 -27.30 17.97 13.44
CA GLY A 359 -26.79 18.91 14.46
C GLY A 359 -26.99 18.42 15.88
N ARG A 360 -28.17 17.86 16.21
CA ARG A 360 -28.45 17.33 17.54
C ARG A 360 -27.61 16.15 18.00
N VAL A 361 -27.20 15.27 17.04
CA VAL A 361 -26.32 14.14 17.36
C VAL A 361 -24.93 14.66 17.75
N TRP A 362 -24.38 15.55 16.94
CA TRP A 362 -23.08 16.17 17.21
C TRP A 362 -23.10 17.03 18.48
N ASP A 363 -24.19 17.78 18.74
CA ASP A 363 -24.38 18.50 20.00
C ASP A 363 -24.36 17.59 21.22
N ARG A 364 -24.96 16.40 21.10
CA ARG A 364 -25.00 15.42 22.19
C ARG A 364 -23.63 14.80 22.42
N ILE A 365 -22.92 14.40 21.39
CA ILE A 365 -21.57 13.83 21.49
C ILE A 365 -20.60 14.89 22.05
N THR A 366 -20.55 16.06 21.43
CA THR A 366 -19.69 17.16 21.90
C THR A 366 -20.01 17.53 23.33
N GLY A 367 -21.31 17.66 23.69
CA GLY A 367 -21.75 17.97 25.05
C GLY A 367 -21.34 16.90 26.07
N ALA A 368 -21.38 15.62 25.73
CA ALA A 368 -20.96 14.54 26.61
C ALA A 368 -19.44 14.58 26.84
N VAL A 369 -18.64 14.69 25.77
CA VAL A 369 -17.17 14.76 25.81
C VAL A 369 -16.72 16.01 26.60
N MET A 370 -17.30 17.16 26.28
CA MET A 370 -16.92 18.43 26.89
C MET A 370 -17.36 18.56 28.38
N ARG A 371 -18.37 17.80 28.82
CA ARG A 371 -18.78 17.81 30.25
C ARG A 371 -17.79 17.06 31.15
N ARG A 372 -17.19 15.95 30.66
CA ARG A 372 -16.24 15.10 31.41
C ARG A 372 -15.00 14.82 30.62
N PRO A 373 -14.19 15.83 30.27
CA PRO A 373 -13.10 15.68 29.31
C PRO A 373 -12.02 14.70 29.76
N VAL A 374 -11.68 14.64 31.05
CA VAL A 374 -10.68 13.69 31.59
C VAL A 374 -11.15 12.25 31.42
N VAL A 375 -12.43 11.97 31.80
CA VAL A 375 -12.98 10.61 31.68
C VAL A 375 -13.04 10.19 30.20
N SER A 376 -13.49 11.08 29.31
CA SER A 376 -13.56 10.81 27.88
C SER A 376 -12.18 10.55 27.30
N LEU A 377 -11.17 11.34 27.70
CA LEU A 377 -9.78 11.16 27.29
C LEU A 377 -9.25 9.80 27.75
N MET A 378 -9.40 9.46 29.03
CA MET A 378 -8.87 8.22 29.60
C MET A 378 -9.52 6.98 28.98
N LEU A 379 -10.84 7.00 28.78
CA LEU A 379 -11.54 5.90 28.13
C LEU A 379 -11.12 5.73 26.67
N ALA A 380 -11.09 6.81 25.90
CA ALA A 380 -10.72 6.74 24.48
C ALA A 380 -9.25 6.35 24.29
N ALA A 381 -8.33 6.96 25.06
CA ALA A 381 -6.92 6.57 25.03
C ALA A 381 -6.72 5.14 25.53
N GLY A 382 -7.42 4.72 26.59
CA GLY A 382 -7.34 3.37 27.11
C GLY A 382 -7.78 2.30 26.10
N VAL A 383 -8.87 2.56 25.36
CA VAL A 383 -9.31 1.66 24.27
C VAL A 383 -8.26 1.54 23.17
N LEU A 384 -7.69 2.67 22.74
CA LEU A 384 -6.66 2.64 21.68
C LEU A 384 -5.36 1.99 22.18
N VAL A 385 -4.93 2.25 23.40
CA VAL A 385 -3.75 1.57 24.00
C VAL A 385 -4.00 0.06 24.09
N LEU A 386 -5.17 -0.36 24.57
CA LEU A 386 -5.52 -1.78 24.66
C LEU A 386 -5.53 -2.44 23.26
N ALA A 387 -6.07 -1.76 22.26
CA ALA A 387 -6.05 -2.24 20.89
C ALA A 387 -4.63 -2.29 20.29
N ALA A 388 -3.71 -1.44 20.77
CA ALA A 388 -2.32 -1.41 20.33
C ALA A 388 -1.43 -2.49 20.98
N LEU A 389 -1.83 -3.08 22.11
CA LEU A 389 -0.98 -4.04 22.84
C LEU A 389 -0.53 -5.24 21.98
N PRO A 390 -1.37 -5.85 21.11
CA PRO A 390 -0.93 -6.96 20.28
C PRO A 390 0.21 -6.61 19.31
N TYR A 391 0.39 -5.35 18.96
CA TYR A 391 1.50 -4.90 18.09
C TYR A 391 2.88 -5.30 18.61
N PHE A 392 3.08 -5.31 19.93
CA PHE A 392 4.37 -5.71 20.52
C PHE A 392 4.73 -7.18 20.32
N SER A 393 3.82 -7.98 19.76
CA SER A 393 4.06 -9.37 19.37
C SER A 393 3.83 -9.56 17.86
N ILE A 394 4.00 -8.52 17.08
CA ILE A 394 3.95 -8.61 15.62
C ILE A 394 5.10 -9.51 15.16
N ASN A 395 4.79 -10.42 14.28
CA ASN A 395 5.74 -11.13 13.45
C ASN A 395 5.66 -10.55 12.05
N GLU A 396 6.73 -9.95 11.57
CA GLU A 396 6.83 -9.42 10.21
C GLU A 396 7.57 -10.43 9.35
N GLY A 397 7.00 -10.75 8.19
CA GLY A 397 7.57 -11.72 7.27
C GLY A 397 6.98 -11.53 5.88
N PHE A 398 7.24 -12.47 5.01
CA PHE A 398 6.75 -12.42 3.65
C PHE A 398 5.49 -13.27 3.49
N SER A 399 4.60 -12.84 2.61
CA SER A 399 3.49 -13.67 2.15
C SER A 399 4.05 -14.70 1.16
N GLY A 400 4.47 -15.84 1.66
CA GLY A 400 4.95 -16.95 0.85
C GLY A 400 3.82 -17.59 0.02
N VAL A 401 4.17 -18.63 -0.72
CA VAL A 401 3.22 -19.42 -1.55
C VAL A 401 2.06 -19.96 -0.72
N SER A 402 2.32 -20.25 0.57
CA SER A 402 1.31 -20.72 1.54
C SER A 402 0.12 -19.76 1.69
N THR A 403 0.30 -18.46 1.43
CA THR A 403 -0.74 -17.43 1.56
C THR A 403 -1.63 -17.27 0.33
N LEU A 404 -1.28 -17.90 -0.79
CA LEU A 404 -2.15 -17.94 -1.97
C LEU A 404 -3.46 -18.69 -1.66
N PRO A 405 -4.55 -18.42 -2.38
CA PRO A 405 -5.79 -19.20 -2.29
C PRO A 405 -5.54 -20.68 -2.54
N ASP A 406 -6.26 -21.55 -1.82
CA ASP A 406 -6.08 -23.01 -1.92
C ASP A 406 -6.40 -23.57 -3.32
N GLU A 407 -7.17 -22.83 -4.11
CA GLU A 407 -7.52 -23.16 -5.49
C GLU A 407 -6.40 -22.83 -6.49
N ALA A 408 -5.37 -22.06 -6.09
CA ALA A 408 -4.26 -21.71 -6.96
C ALA A 408 -3.42 -22.95 -7.31
N ALA A 409 -3.26 -23.21 -8.61
CA ALA A 409 -2.56 -24.39 -9.09
C ALA A 409 -1.08 -24.40 -8.69
N SER A 410 -0.43 -23.23 -8.70
CA SER A 410 0.95 -23.04 -8.23
C SER A 410 1.12 -23.40 -6.75
N LYS A 411 0.16 -22.99 -5.88
CA LYS A 411 0.18 -23.37 -4.46
C LYS A 411 0.05 -24.88 -4.28
N GLN A 412 -0.90 -25.51 -4.97
CA GLN A 412 -1.09 -26.96 -4.88
C GLN A 412 0.16 -27.72 -5.33
N ALA A 413 0.78 -27.29 -6.44
CA ALA A 413 2.00 -27.87 -6.94
C ALA A 413 3.15 -27.70 -5.95
N PHE A 414 3.32 -26.50 -5.39
CA PHE A 414 4.35 -26.19 -4.40
C PHE A 414 4.20 -27.04 -3.13
N LEU A 415 2.99 -27.20 -2.61
CA LEU A 415 2.73 -28.04 -1.43
C LEU A 415 3.03 -29.54 -1.69
N ILE A 416 2.87 -30.02 -2.94
CA ILE A 416 3.27 -31.37 -3.32
C ILE A 416 4.80 -31.46 -3.38
N LEU A 417 5.46 -30.46 -3.96
CA LEU A 417 6.93 -30.35 -4.00
C LEU A 417 7.51 -30.44 -2.59
N GLU A 418 7.04 -29.61 -1.68
CA GLU A 418 7.51 -29.56 -0.31
C GLU A 418 7.30 -30.91 0.42
N ARG A 419 6.12 -31.50 0.29
CA ARG A 419 5.77 -32.74 0.99
C ARG A 419 6.47 -33.98 0.43
N GLU A 420 6.61 -34.10 -0.90
CA GLU A 420 7.02 -35.33 -1.57
C GLU A 420 8.51 -35.37 -1.94
N PHE A 421 9.17 -34.21 -2.02
CA PHE A 421 10.55 -34.12 -2.52
C PHE A 421 11.55 -33.60 -1.49
N SER A 422 11.19 -33.65 -0.18
CA SER A 422 12.04 -33.34 0.98
C SER A 422 12.85 -32.05 0.86
N GLY A 423 12.29 -30.97 1.36
CA GLY A 423 12.97 -29.73 1.76
C GLY A 423 14.00 -29.15 0.79
N GLY A 424 13.69 -28.00 0.21
CA GLY A 424 14.71 -27.13 -0.35
C GLY A 424 15.06 -27.31 -1.84
N LEU A 425 14.22 -27.98 -2.64
CA LEU A 425 14.36 -27.90 -4.09
C LEU A 425 13.95 -26.52 -4.65
N GLY A 426 13.21 -25.74 -3.85
CA GLY A 426 12.69 -24.43 -4.27
C GLY A 426 13.67 -23.27 -4.08
N SER A 427 14.45 -23.24 -3.00
CA SER A 427 15.29 -22.07 -2.69
C SER A 427 16.40 -22.44 -1.71
N PRO A 428 17.51 -23.00 -2.19
CA PRO A 428 18.65 -23.33 -1.34
C PRO A 428 19.32 -22.06 -0.82
N VAL A 429 19.97 -22.15 0.35
CA VAL A 429 20.97 -21.16 0.72
C VAL A 429 22.18 -21.30 -0.18
N GLU A 430 22.71 -20.18 -0.63
CA GLU A 430 23.84 -20.08 -1.55
C GLU A 430 25.00 -19.38 -0.85
N ILE A 431 26.03 -20.16 -0.49
CA ILE A 431 27.26 -19.63 0.09
C ILE A 431 28.26 -19.44 -1.04
N VAL A 432 28.49 -18.20 -1.42
CA VAL A 432 29.37 -17.80 -2.52
C VAL A 432 30.74 -17.44 -1.96
N ILE A 433 31.76 -18.11 -2.44
CA ILE A 433 33.16 -17.92 -2.00
C ILE A 433 33.90 -17.27 -3.17
N ASP A 434 34.16 -15.97 -3.05
CA ASP A 434 34.89 -15.17 -4.04
C ASP A 434 36.39 -15.16 -3.72
N GLY A 435 37.18 -15.78 -4.59
CA GLY A 435 38.62 -15.88 -4.49
C GLY A 435 39.16 -17.14 -5.13
N HIS A 436 40.48 -17.21 -5.30
CA HIS A 436 41.11 -18.40 -5.88
C HIS A 436 40.95 -19.64 -5.01
N ILE A 437 40.42 -20.70 -5.59
CA ILE A 437 40.15 -21.97 -4.91
C ILE A 437 41.45 -22.74 -4.70
N THR A 438 42.18 -22.39 -3.66
CA THR A 438 43.41 -23.09 -3.22
C THR A 438 43.06 -24.33 -2.41
N PRO A 439 44.06 -25.24 -2.17
CA PRO A 439 43.83 -26.40 -1.29
C PRO A 439 43.37 -26.01 0.14
N GLN A 440 43.76 -24.82 0.62
CA GLN A 440 43.30 -24.33 1.91
C GLN A 440 41.83 -23.93 1.87
N VAL A 441 41.40 -23.24 0.81
CA VAL A 441 40.00 -22.90 0.57
C VAL A 441 39.15 -24.15 0.41
N THR A 442 39.63 -25.14 -0.34
CA THR A 442 38.95 -26.44 -0.48
C THR A 442 38.72 -27.12 0.87
N ALA A 443 39.74 -27.11 1.74
CA ALA A 443 39.60 -27.69 3.10
C ALA A 443 38.56 -26.93 3.95
N SER A 444 38.47 -25.58 3.80
CA SER A 444 37.43 -24.79 4.46
C SER A 444 36.03 -25.07 3.88
N ILE A 445 35.91 -25.29 2.57
CA ILE A 445 34.67 -25.71 1.92
C ILE A 445 34.20 -27.07 2.47
N GLU A 446 35.09 -28.06 2.56
CA GLU A 446 34.78 -29.39 3.13
C GLU A 446 34.37 -29.26 4.62
N HIS A 447 35.03 -28.39 5.39
CA HIS A 447 34.65 -28.11 6.78
C HIS A 447 33.27 -27.48 6.88
N MET A 448 32.96 -26.49 6.02
CA MET A 448 31.62 -25.87 5.95
C MET A 448 30.55 -26.91 5.61
N GLN A 449 30.78 -27.77 4.62
CA GLN A 449 29.86 -28.85 4.29
C GLN A 449 29.59 -29.77 5.47
N ALA A 450 30.64 -30.12 6.24
CA ALA A 450 30.51 -30.93 7.42
C ALA A 450 29.74 -30.21 8.55
N THR A 451 29.95 -28.92 8.69
CA THR A 451 29.23 -28.06 9.66
C THR A 451 27.75 -27.97 9.30
N LEU A 452 27.42 -27.70 8.04
CA LEU A 452 26.04 -27.67 7.57
C LEU A 452 25.34 -29.03 7.73
N ALA A 453 26.02 -30.12 7.44
CA ALA A 453 25.46 -31.46 7.59
C ALA A 453 25.19 -31.87 9.06
N ALA A 454 25.81 -31.18 10.01
CA ALA A 454 25.58 -31.39 11.44
C ALA A 454 24.41 -30.57 11.99
N ASP A 455 23.98 -29.56 11.27
CA ASP A 455 22.88 -28.68 11.65
C ASP A 455 21.57 -29.12 10.99
N PRO A 456 20.51 -29.40 11.76
CA PRO A 456 19.23 -29.86 11.23
C PRO A 456 18.50 -28.83 10.37
N SER A 457 18.92 -27.57 10.40
CA SER A 457 18.35 -26.49 9.56
C SER A 457 18.75 -26.62 8.09
N PHE A 458 19.84 -27.38 7.79
CA PHE A 458 20.34 -27.49 6.43
C PHE A 458 20.30 -28.96 5.96
N GLY A 459 19.98 -29.15 4.68
CA GLY A 459 20.06 -30.41 3.99
C GLY A 459 21.45 -30.69 3.39
N PRO A 460 21.61 -31.80 2.63
CA PRO A 460 22.88 -32.16 2.00
C PRO A 460 23.35 -31.06 1.03
N SER A 461 24.54 -30.53 1.27
CA SER A 461 25.11 -29.47 0.43
C SER A 461 25.80 -30.02 -0.81
N ARG A 462 25.81 -29.20 -1.87
CA ARG A 462 26.53 -29.40 -3.14
C ARG A 462 27.53 -28.29 -3.32
N VAL A 463 28.64 -28.60 -4.02
CA VAL A 463 29.67 -27.61 -4.35
C VAL A 463 29.84 -27.54 -5.84
N GLU A 464 29.85 -26.33 -6.36
CA GLU A 464 30.16 -25.99 -7.75
C GLU A 464 31.33 -25.01 -7.76
N VAL A 465 32.24 -25.15 -8.71
CA VAL A 465 33.42 -24.27 -8.86
C VAL A 465 33.43 -23.73 -10.27
N SER A 466 33.69 -22.44 -10.41
CA SER A 466 33.80 -21.78 -11.71
C SER A 466 34.92 -22.40 -12.57
N GLU A 467 34.80 -22.35 -13.90
CA GLU A 467 35.83 -22.85 -14.80
C GLU A 467 37.18 -22.15 -14.59
N ALA A 468 37.19 -20.90 -14.18
CA ALA A 468 38.38 -20.13 -13.86
C ALA A 468 39.00 -20.49 -12.50
N GLY A 469 38.30 -21.22 -11.61
CA GLY A 469 38.75 -21.59 -10.29
C GLY A 469 38.88 -20.39 -9.32
N ASP A 470 38.12 -19.33 -9.58
CA ASP A 470 38.13 -18.07 -8.83
C ASP A 470 36.81 -17.79 -8.08
N LEU A 471 35.84 -18.69 -8.20
CA LEU A 471 34.56 -18.66 -7.48
C LEU A 471 34.15 -20.09 -7.11
N ALA A 472 33.62 -20.28 -5.91
CA ALA A 472 32.92 -21.51 -5.53
C ALA A 472 31.57 -21.19 -4.92
N LEU A 473 30.62 -22.07 -5.17
CA LEU A 473 29.28 -22.05 -4.59
C LEU A 473 29.06 -23.29 -3.75
N ILE A 474 28.65 -23.11 -2.50
CA ILE A 474 28.06 -24.18 -1.68
C ILE A 474 26.55 -23.93 -1.67
N SER A 475 25.79 -24.84 -2.26
CA SER A 475 24.32 -24.79 -2.25
C SER A 475 23.80 -25.84 -1.29
N ALA A 476 22.99 -25.43 -0.30
CA ALA A 476 22.39 -26.33 0.67
C ALA A 476 20.89 -26.04 0.78
N PRO A 477 20.03 -27.09 0.71
CA PRO A 477 18.61 -26.92 1.02
C PRO A 477 18.42 -26.41 2.43
N LEU A 478 17.50 -25.46 2.62
CA LEU A 478 17.10 -24.94 3.93
C LEU A 478 15.79 -25.61 4.35
N SER A 479 15.67 -26.00 5.62
CA SER A 479 14.46 -26.62 6.17
C SER A 479 13.40 -25.54 6.44
N GLY A 480 12.15 -25.78 6.05
CA GLY A 480 11.03 -24.84 6.24
C GLY A 480 10.76 -23.94 5.03
N ASP A 481 9.77 -23.04 5.17
CA ASP A 481 9.46 -22.01 4.17
C ASP A 481 10.54 -20.91 4.22
N ILE A 482 10.86 -20.32 3.08
CA ILE A 482 11.79 -19.18 2.94
C ILE A 482 11.41 -17.96 3.79
N ALA A 483 10.17 -17.90 4.24
CA ALA A 483 9.62 -16.83 5.08
C ALA A 483 9.55 -17.20 6.58
N ASP A 484 9.89 -18.44 6.95
CA ASP A 484 9.84 -18.89 8.34
C ASP A 484 10.92 -18.22 9.18
N ASN A 485 10.58 -17.90 10.43
CA ASN A 485 11.54 -17.30 11.36
C ASN A 485 12.75 -18.19 11.61
N ASP A 486 12.56 -19.50 11.70
CA ASP A 486 13.65 -20.46 11.92
C ASP A 486 14.63 -20.46 10.73
N ALA A 487 14.10 -20.34 9.50
CA ALA A 487 14.92 -20.22 8.29
C ALA A 487 15.69 -18.88 8.24
N LEU A 488 15.02 -17.79 8.58
CA LEU A 488 15.65 -16.45 8.64
C LEU A 488 16.75 -16.41 9.73
N ASP A 489 16.51 -17.01 10.88
CA ASP A 489 17.49 -17.06 11.98
C ASP A 489 18.68 -17.97 11.64
N ALA A 490 18.46 -19.07 10.90
CA ALA A 490 19.55 -19.92 10.40
C ALA A 490 20.49 -19.16 9.45
N ILE A 491 19.96 -18.30 8.56
CA ILE A 491 20.77 -17.43 7.70
C ILE A 491 21.57 -16.40 8.53
N ARG A 492 20.94 -15.80 9.54
CA ARG A 492 21.65 -14.85 10.44
C ARG A 492 22.77 -15.54 11.21
N GLU A 493 22.54 -16.75 11.73
CA GLU A 493 23.57 -17.55 12.41
C GLU A 493 24.69 -17.97 11.45
N LEU A 494 24.35 -18.38 10.23
CA LEU A 494 25.31 -18.70 9.17
C LEU A 494 26.26 -17.53 8.93
N ARG A 495 25.73 -16.31 8.73
CA ARG A 495 26.53 -15.09 8.49
C ARG A 495 27.34 -14.67 9.71
N ALA A 496 26.72 -14.67 10.92
CA ALA A 496 27.32 -14.09 12.10
C ALA A 496 28.31 -15.03 12.82
N ALA A 497 28.14 -16.34 12.70
CA ALA A 497 28.90 -17.33 13.48
C ALA A 497 29.59 -18.39 12.61
N LEU A 498 28.87 -19.09 11.73
CA LEU A 498 29.43 -20.27 11.06
C LEU A 498 30.46 -19.88 9.99
N ILE A 499 30.20 -18.88 9.18
CA ILE A 499 31.14 -18.40 8.14
C ILE A 499 32.44 -17.88 8.76
N PRO A 500 32.44 -16.97 9.74
CA PRO A 500 33.66 -16.51 10.38
C PRO A 500 34.45 -17.66 11.03
N GLN A 501 33.79 -18.61 11.66
CA GLN A 501 34.47 -19.76 12.29
C GLN A 501 35.27 -20.60 11.29
N VAL A 502 34.83 -20.67 10.03
CA VAL A 502 35.43 -21.56 9.02
C VAL A 502 36.37 -20.81 8.08
N PHE A 503 36.09 -19.53 7.76
CA PHE A 503 36.78 -18.79 6.71
C PHE A 503 37.61 -17.60 7.16
N ASP A 504 37.61 -17.18 8.46
CA ASP A 504 38.38 -16.03 8.93
C ASP A 504 39.89 -16.11 8.63
N ASP A 505 40.46 -17.33 8.61
CA ASP A 505 41.89 -17.55 8.35
C ASP A 505 42.22 -17.72 6.85
N VAL A 506 41.25 -17.56 5.96
CA VAL A 506 41.40 -17.81 4.51
C VAL A 506 41.19 -16.51 3.72
N PRO A 507 42.07 -16.18 2.74
CA PRO A 507 41.97 -14.90 2.02
C PRO A 507 40.91 -14.96 0.88
N VAL A 508 39.67 -15.14 1.26
CA VAL A 508 38.48 -15.15 0.36
C VAL A 508 37.38 -14.30 0.97
N GLU A 509 36.52 -13.75 0.14
CA GLU A 509 35.29 -13.15 0.56
C GLU A 509 34.16 -14.17 0.48
N VAL A 510 33.35 -14.28 1.52
CA VAL A 510 32.24 -15.25 1.58
C VAL A 510 30.94 -14.48 1.75
N LEU A 511 30.03 -14.67 0.80
CA LEU A 511 28.73 -14.01 0.77
C LEU A 511 27.60 -15.05 0.81
N VAL A 512 26.51 -14.71 1.49
CA VAL A 512 25.33 -15.58 1.58
C VAL A 512 24.22 -15.02 0.72
N GLY A 513 23.82 -15.79 -0.30
CA GLY A 513 22.73 -15.53 -1.21
C GLY A 513 21.57 -16.53 -1.08
N GLY A 514 20.69 -16.50 -2.04
CA GLY A 514 19.43 -17.24 -2.09
C GLY A 514 18.26 -16.45 -1.51
N ASP A 515 17.03 -16.92 -1.76
CA ASP A 515 15.81 -16.16 -1.45
C ASP A 515 15.63 -15.86 0.04
N THR A 516 15.98 -16.81 0.91
CA THR A 516 15.90 -16.58 2.36
C THR A 516 16.89 -15.50 2.81
N ALA A 517 18.10 -15.47 2.23
CA ALA A 517 19.08 -14.43 2.53
C ALA A 517 18.60 -13.05 2.01
N TYR A 518 17.98 -13.02 0.86
CA TYR A 518 17.32 -11.82 0.33
C TYR A 518 16.24 -11.30 1.29
N ASN A 519 15.41 -12.21 1.82
CA ASN A 519 14.38 -11.86 2.82
C ASN A 519 14.97 -11.30 4.10
N VAL A 520 16.10 -11.86 4.58
CA VAL A 520 16.83 -11.34 5.76
C VAL A 520 17.30 -9.91 5.48
N ASP A 521 17.95 -9.68 4.34
CA ASP A 521 18.44 -8.35 3.96
C ASP A 521 17.30 -7.33 3.84
N TYR A 522 16.15 -7.73 3.31
CA TYR A 522 14.96 -6.89 3.22
C TYR A 522 14.41 -6.49 4.60
N LEU A 523 14.28 -7.46 5.52
CA LEU A 523 13.81 -7.20 6.89
C LEU A 523 14.79 -6.33 7.66
N ASP A 524 16.08 -6.60 7.55
CA ASP A 524 17.12 -5.86 8.26
C ASP A 524 17.20 -4.41 7.76
N GLN A 525 17.11 -4.19 6.45
CA GLN A 525 17.01 -2.84 5.87
C GLN A 525 15.72 -2.12 6.29
N THR A 526 14.58 -2.79 6.23
CA THR A 526 13.31 -2.21 6.66
C THR A 526 13.40 -1.78 8.12
N THR A 527 13.96 -2.62 8.99
CA THR A 527 14.17 -2.31 10.41
C THR A 527 15.10 -1.12 10.61
N LEU A 528 16.19 -1.04 9.84
CA LEU A 528 17.16 0.05 9.92
C LEU A 528 16.55 1.39 9.47
N TYR A 529 15.79 1.40 8.39
CA TYR A 529 15.23 2.64 7.81
C TYR A 529 13.93 3.08 8.48
N THR A 530 13.18 2.19 9.12
CA THR A 530 11.92 2.52 9.81
C THR A 530 12.04 3.73 10.76
N PRO A 531 12.98 3.80 11.72
CA PRO A 531 13.11 4.95 12.61
C PRO A 531 13.46 6.23 11.85
N ILE A 532 14.22 6.15 10.76
CA ILE A 532 14.60 7.30 9.92
C ILE A 532 13.36 7.86 9.24
N VAL A 533 12.52 6.99 8.65
CA VAL A 533 11.27 7.39 8.01
C VAL A 533 10.31 7.99 9.02
N PHE A 534 10.16 7.37 10.19
CA PHE A 534 9.33 7.91 11.28
C PHE A 534 9.80 9.31 11.68
N LEU A 535 11.10 9.49 11.92
CA LEU A 535 11.67 10.78 12.30
C LEU A 535 11.43 11.85 11.22
N LEU A 536 11.63 11.50 9.94
CA LEU A 536 11.43 12.42 8.83
C LEU A 536 9.95 12.82 8.72
N VAL A 537 9.04 11.84 8.68
CA VAL A 537 7.60 12.08 8.51
C VAL A 537 7.04 12.88 9.69
N LEU A 538 7.37 12.48 10.92
CA LEU A 538 6.94 13.17 12.13
C LEU A 538 7.56 14.57 12.24
N GLY A 539 8.84 14.69 11.93
CA GLY A 539 9.58 15.96 11.99
C GLY A 539 9.06 16.98 10.97
N LEU A 540 8.92 16.58 9.70
CA LEU A 540 8.38 17.45 8.65
C LEU A 540 6.93 17.84 8.92
N SER A 541 6.11 16.90 9.37
CA SER A 541 4.73 17.17 9.74
C SER A 541 4.63 18.10 10.96
N PHE A 542 5.52 17.93 11.94
CA PHE A 542 5.61 18.83 13.09
C PHE A 542 5.92 20.27 12.64
N VAL A 543 6.91 20.43 11.77
CA VAL A 543 7.30 21.75 11.22
C VAL A 543 6.15 22.35 10.43
N LEU A 544 5.55 21.58 9.52
CA LEU A 544 4.46 22.05 8.67
C LEU A 544 3.24 22.52 9.48
N LEU A 545 2.82 21.73 10.48
CA LEU A 545 1.71 22.11 11.36
C LEU A 545 2.07 23.28 12.29
N THR A 546 3.33 23.36 12.75
CA THR A 546 3.79 24.51 13.54
C THR A 546 3.66 25.80 12.75
N VAL A 547 4.09 25.78 11.49
CA VAL A 547 3.97 26.94 10.57
C VAL A 547 2.50 27.25 10.30
N ALA A 548 1.69 26.21 10.03
CA ALA A 548 0.28 26.35 9.68
C ALA A 548 -0.58 26.96 10.80
N PHE A 549 -0.37 26.51 12.05
CA PHE A 549 -1.18 26.92 13.21
C PHE A 549 -0.48 27.86 14.17
N ARG A 550 0.79 28.18 13.97
CA ARG A 550 1.60 29.01 14.90
C ARG A 550 1.49 28.49 16.33
N SER A 551 1.71 27.22 16.51
CA SER A 551 1.65 26.53 17.81
C SER A 551 2.58 25.33 17.84
N LEU A 552 3.26 25.07 18.94
CA LEU A 552 4.01 23.84 19.18
C LEU A 552 3.17 22.73 19.81
N VAL A 553 2.11 23.10 20.52
CA VAL A 553 1.25 22.16 21.26
C VAL A 553 0.33 21.39 20.31
N ILE A 554 -0.18 22.05 19.28
CA ILE A 554 -1.07 21.43 18.29
C ILE A 554 -0.37 20.30 17.54
N PRO A 555 0.81 20.50 16.93
CA PRO A 555 1.54 19.40 16.27
C PRO A 555 1.88 18.26 17.22
N ALA A 556 2.40 18.56 18.41
CA ALA A 556 2.81 17.54 19.37
C ALA A 556 1.64 16.62 19.76
N LYS A 557 0.48 17.18 20.09
CA LYS A 557 -0.70 16.36 20.41
C LYS A 557 -1.27 15.62 19.20
N ALA A 558 -1.24 16.23 18.00
CA ALA A 558 -1.75 15.60 16.79
C ALA A 558 -0.90 14.37 16.44
N ILE A 559 0.42 14.48 16.53
CA ILE A 559 1.37 13.37 16.35
C ILE A 559 1.09 12.26 17.37
N ALA A 560 0.99 12.60 18.67
CA ALA A 560 0.75 11.60 19.70
C ALA A 560 -0.58 10.84 19.49
N MET A 561 -1.63 11.54 19.08
CA MET A 561 -2.93 10.91 18.80
C MET A 561 -2.90 10.05 17.54
N ASN A 562 -2.20 10.48 16.48
CA ASN A 562 -2.06 9.69 15.26
C ASN A 562 -1.24 8.42 15.51
N LEU A 563 -0.12 8.52 16.24
CA LEU A 563 0.67 7.35 16.62
C LEU A 563 -0.16 6.34 17.44
N LEU A 564 -1.04 6.83 18.30
CA LEU A 564 -1.93 5.97 19.07
C LEU A 564 -2.97 5.27 18.18
N SER A 565 -3.50 5.97 17.17
CA SER A 565 -4.43 5.39 16.18
C SER A 565 -3.75 4.37 15.28
N VAL A 566 -2.53 4.67 14.81
CA VAL A 566 -1.70 3.76 14.01
C VAL A 566 -1.36 2.50 14.79
N GLY A 567 -0.87 2.66 16.03
CA GLY A 567 -0.55 1.53 16.90
C GLY A 567 -1.76 0.65 17.18
N ALA A 568 -2.94 1.25 17.38
CA ALA A 568 -4.19 0.50 17.55
C ALA A 568 -4.56 -0.28 16.28
N ALA A 569 -4.37 0.31 15.10
CA ALA A 569 -4.61 -0.39 13.84
C ALA A 569 -3.65 -1.57 13.62
N PHE A 570 -2.37 -1.41 13.94
CA PHE A 570 -1.39 -2.49 13.89
C PHE A 570 -1.71 -3.61 14.88
N GLY A 571 -2.07 -3.26 16.12
CA GLY A 571 -2.47 -4.27 17.09
C GLY A 571 -3.72 -5.04 16.66
N LEU A 572 -4.68 -4.39 15.99
CA LEU A 572 -5.84 -5.07 15.42
C LEU A 572 -5.48 -5.92 14.20
N LEU A 573 -4.51 -5.53 13.37
CA LEU A 573 -3.95 -6.38 12.31
C LEU A 573 -3.40 -7.68 12.89
N VAL A 574 -2.53 -7.58 13.89
CA VAL A 574 -1.95 -8.75 14.58
C VAL A 574 -3.04 -9.63 15.19
N LEU A 575 -4.01 -9.00 15.88
CA LEU A 575 -5.10 -9.73 16.53
C LEU A 575 -5.93 -10.51 15.52
N PHE A 576 -6.19 -9.91 14.36
CA PHE A 576 -7.10 -10.45 13.35
C PHE A 576 -6.41 -11.47 12.45
N PHE A 577 -5.26 -11.13 11.87
CA PHE A 577 -4.57 -11.97 10.89
C PHE A 577 -3.61 -12.99 11.52
N GLN A 578 -2.82 -12.62 12.54
CA GLN A 578 -1.88 -13.56 13.14
C GLN A 578 -2.52 -14.46 14.21
N ARG A 579 -3.33 -13.86 15.12
CA ARG A 579 -3.89 -14.62 16.24
C ARG A 579 -5.26 -15.22 15.96
N GLY A 580 -5.93 -14.81 14.87
CA GLY A 580 -7.27 -15.26 14.54
C GLY A 580 -8.32 -14.95 15.63
N VAL A 581 -8.01 -14.02 16.55
CA VAL A 581 -8.88 -13.67 17.67
C VAL A 581 -9.78 -12.51 17.26
N GLY A 582 -11.08 -12.71 17.30
CA GLY A 582 -12.09 -11.70 17.08
C GLY A 582 -13.42 -12.12 17.69
N PRO A 583 -14.36 -11.20 17.94
CA PRO A 583 -15.75 -11.56 18.20
C PRO A 583 -16.24 -12.51 17.10
N GLU A 584 -17.09 -13.50 17.45
CA GLU A 584 -17.59 -14.48 16.46
C GLU A 584 -18.19 -13.82 15.22
N ILE A 585 -18.83 -12.66 15.41
CA ILE A 585 -19.36 -11.85 14.31
C ILE A 585 -18.27 -11.37 13.32
N PHE A 586 -17.03 -11.16 13.80
CA PHE A 586 -15.89 -10.81 12.92
C PHE A 586 -15.27 -12.04 12.28
N LYS A 587 -15.34 -13.21 12.92
CA LYS A 587 -14.96 -14.49 12.28
C LYS A 587 -15.89 -14.82 11.13
N ASP A 588 -17.20 -14.59 11.30
CA ASP A 588 -18.16 -14.78 10.22
C ASP A 588 -17.94 -13.80 9.07
N ILE A 589 -17.64 -12.54 9.39
CA ILE A 589 -17.30 -11.52 8.38
C ILE A 589 -15.96 -11.84 7.71
N ALA A 590 -14.96 -12.28 8.45
CA ALA A 590 -13.67 -12.68 7.91
C ALA A 590 -13.80 -13.89 6.98
N GLY A 591 -14.54 -14.91 7.38
CA GLY A 591 -14.83 -16.06 6.53
C GLY A 591 -15.61 -15.68 5.28
N TRP A 592 -16.59 -14.75 5.40
CA TRP A 592 -17.31 -14.24 4.24
C TRP A 592 -16.44 -13.40 3.30
N LEU A 593 -15.47 -12.66 3.83
CA LEU A 593 -14.50 -11.88 3.07
C LEU A 593 -13.31 -12.72 2.56
N GLY A 594 -13.23 -13.99 2.96
CA GLY A 594 -12.11 -14.87 2.59
C GLY A 594 -10.79 -14.55 3.30
N PHE A 595 -10.85 -13.91 4.49
CA PHE A 595 -9.62 -13.63 5.26
C PHE A 595 -9.06 -14.90 5.89
N GLY A 596 -7.81 -15.24 5.54
CA GLY A 596 -7.05 -16.32 6.15
C GLY A 596 -6.28 -15.88 7.39
N GLN A 597 -6.11 -16.78 8.35
CA GLN A 597 -5.12 -16.60 9.41
C GLN A 597 -3.74 -16.91 8.81
N VAL A 598 -2.76 -16.06 9.11
CA VAL A 598 -1.38 -16.18 8.62
C VAL A 598 -0.39 -16.05 9.77
N GLU A 599 0.79 -16.58 9.61
CA GLU A 599 1.83 -16.56 10.64
C GLU A 599 2.50 -15.18 10.76
N ALA A 600 2.60 -14.45 9.66
CA ALA A 600 3.27 -13.15 9.61
C ALA A 600 2.39 -12.05 9.00
N ILE A 601 2.61 -10.82 9.41
CA ILE A 601 2.16 -9.60 8.72
C ILE A 601 3.19 -9.28 7.65
N GLU A 602 2.73 -8.93 6.47
CA GLU A 602 3.58 -8.59 5.33
C GLU A 602 4.65 -7.57 5.72
N ALA A 603 5.90 -7.93 5.46
CA ALA A 603 7.05 -7.13 5.82
C ALA A 603 6.95 -5.71 5.23
N GLY A 604 7.19 -4.71 6.08
CA GLY A 604 7.09 -3.30 5.69
C GLY A 604 5.67 -2.73 5.54
N LEU A 605 4.63 -3.55 5.64
CA LEU A 605 3.25 -3.06 5.64
C LEU A 605 2.97 -2.08 6.78
N PRO A 606 3.48 -2.28 8.02
CA PRO A 606 3.35 -1.28 9.07
C PRO A 606 3.91 0.09 8.69
N LEU A 607 5.08 0.12 8.05
CA LEU A 607 5.70 1.37 7.59
C LEU A 607 4.87 2.05 6.51
N PHE A 608 4.32 1.29 5.58
CA PHE A 608 3.44 1.78 4.53
C PHE A 608 2.14 2.36 5.09
N ILE A 609 1.44 1.62 5.95
CA ILE A 609 0.21 2.08 6.61
C ILE A 609 0.49 3.34 7.42
N PHE A 610 1.62 3.40 8.15
CA PHE A 610 2.02 4.59 8.89
C PHE A 610 2.16 5.81 7.98
N ALA A 611 2.91 5.70 6.89
CA ALA A 611 3.18 6.82 5.99
C ALA A 611 1.89 7.37 5.36
N ILE A 612 1.03 6.48 4.85
CA ILE A 612 -0.25 6.86 4.24
C ILE A 612 -1.20 7.43 5.27
N LEU A 613 -1.40 6.72 6.38
CA LEU A 613 -2.36 7.15 7.39
C LEU A 613 -1.96 8.47 8.00
N PHE A 614 -0.66 8.66 8.27
CA PHE A 614 -0.15 9.91 8.82
C PHE A 614 -0.45 11.08 7.89
N GLY A 615 -0.26 10.90 6.57
CA GLY A 615 -0.65 11.88 5.56
C GLY A 615 -2.16 12.14 5.56
N LEU A 616 -2.98 11.10 5.40
CA LEU A 616 -4.44 11.21 5.31
C LEU A 616 -5.12 11.71 6.61
N SER A 617 -4.60 11.31 7.76
CA SER A 617 -5.16 11.76 9.04
C SER A 617 -4.90 13.24 9.29
N MET A 618 -3.75 13.77 8.86
CA MET A 618 -3.44 15.18 9.04
C MET A 618 -4.39 16.12 8.29
N ASP A 619 -4.92 15.70 7.16
CA ASP A 619 -5.84 16.48 6.33
C ASP A 619 -7.06 16.95 7.12
N TYR A 620 -7.69 16.05 7.80
CA TYR A 620 -8.87 16.36 8.60
C TYR A 620 -8.54 17.11 9.90
N HIS A 621 -7.34 16.88 10.45
CA HIS A 621 -6.87 17.68 11.58
C HIS A 621 -6.75 19.15 11.17
N VAL A 622 -6.12 19.41 10.04
CA VAL A 622 -5.98 20.76 9.49
C VAL A 622 -7.36 21.40 9.27
N PHE A 623 -8.31 20.66 8.69
CA PHE A 623 -9.65 21.17 8.43
C PHE A 623 -10.45 21.48 9.70
N LEU A 624 -10.44 20.58 10.70
CA LEU A 624 -11.10 20.79 11.96
C LEU A 624 -10.48 21.94 12.75
N LEU A 625 -9.14 21.95 12.84
CA LEU A 625 -8.41 22.94 13.63
C LEU A 625 -8.46 24.35 13.01
N SER A 626 -8.53 24.48 11.67
CA SER A 626 -8.70 25.78 11.03
C SER A 626 -10.05 26.41 11.39
N ARG A 627 -11.13 25.62 11.44
CA ARG A 627 -12.44 26.10 11.89
C ARG A 627 -12.48 26.47 13.36
N ILE A 628 -11.78 25.70 14.20
CA ILE A 628 -11.65 26.02 15.61
C ILE A 628 -10.86 27.32 15.79
N ARG A 629 -9.74 27.48 15.05
CA ARG A 629 -8.90 28.69 15.07
C ARG A 629 -9.66 29.93 14.62
N GLU A 630 -10.34 29.87 13.49
CA GLU A 630 -11.18 30.95 12.96
C GLU A 630 -12.18 31.43 14.03
N ARG A 631 -12.85 30.50 14.69
CA ARG A 631 -13.82 30.84 15.74
C ARG A 631 -13.15 31.41 16.99
N PHE A 632 -12.01 30.86 17.38
CA PHE A 632 -11.25 31.34 18.52
C PHE A 632 -10.72 32.75 18.34
N ASP A 633 -10.23 33.09 17.14
CA ASP A 633 -9.76 34.45 16.84
C ASP A 633 -10.88 35.49 16.91
N HIS A 634 -12.15 35.08 16.72
CA HIS A 634 -13.31 35.97 16.86
C HIS A 634 -13.88 36.05 18.27
N THR A 635 -13.84 34.97 19.04
CA THR A 635 -14.54 34.87 20.31
C THR A 635 -13.62 34.91 21.54
N GLY A 636 -12.37 34.51 21.39
CA GLY A 636 -11.44 34.31 22.51
C GLY A 636 -11.81 33.13 23.43
N ASP A 637 -12.91 32.40 23.16
CA ASP A 637 -13.35 31.25 23.97
C ASP A 637 -12.98 29.95 23.30
N ASN A 638 -11.95 29.25 23.83
CA ASN A 638 -11.49 27.98 23.31
C ASN A 638 -12.56 26.88 23.40
N THR A 639 -13.35 26.85 24.46
CA THR A 639 -14.37 25.80 24.67
C THR A 639 -15.52 25.93 23.67
N GLU A 640 -16.00 27.15 23.45
CA GLU A 640 -17.04 27.43 22.47
C GLU A 640 -16.53 27.15 21.04
N SER A 641 -15.27 27.55 20.75
CA SER A 641 -14.65 27.36 19.46
C SER A 641 -14.49 25.89 19.07
N VAL A 642 -14.09 25.05 20.01
CA VAL A 642 -13.99 23.58 19.81
C VAL A 642 -15.38 22.98 19.56
N ALA A 643 -16.37 23.37 20.33
CA ALA A 643 -17.75 22.90 20.13
C ALA A 643 -18.29 23.33 18.76
N TYR A 644 -18.05 24.58 18.36
CA TYR A 644 -18.43 25.09 17.05
C TYR A 644 -17.75 24.33 15.89
N GLY A 645 -16.42 24.13 15.96
CA GLY A 645 -15.67 23.40 14.97
C GLY A 645 -16.23 22.00 14.73
N LEU A 646 -16.46 21.22 15.81
CA LEU A 646 -17.04 19.88 15.71
C LEU A 646 -18.45 19.85 15.11
N ARG A 647 -19.32 20.79 15.51
CA ARG A 647 -20.69 20.88 14.97
C ARG A 647 -20.71 21.15 13.47
N THR A 648 -19.82 22.01 13.00
CA THR A 648 -19.79 22.44 11.59
C THR A 648 -19.10 21.44 10.68
N THR A 649 -18.06 20.75 11.16
CA THR A 649 -17.22 19.85 10.35
C THR A 649 -17.52 18.37 10.55
N GLY A 650 -18.03 17.97 11.72
CA GLY A 650 -18.14 16.57 12.12
C GLY A 650 -18.91 15.69 11.13
N ALA A 651 -20.04 16.17 10.61
CA ALA A 651 -20.83 15.40 9.63
C ALA A 651 -20.10 15.22 8.28
N LEU A 652 -19.30 16.20 7.88
CA LEU A 652 -18.53 16.15 6.63
C LEU A 652 -17.34 15.19 6.79
N ILE A 653 -16.58 15.33 7.87
CA ILE A 653 -15.44 14.47 8.22
C ILE A 653 -15.87 13.00 8.33
N THR A 654 -16.98 12.73 9.05
CA THR A 654 -17.48 11.34 9.17
C THR A 654 -17.95 10.77 7.84
N GLY A 655 -18.54 11.61 6.97
CA GLY A 655 -18.94 11.20 5.64
C GLY A 655 -17.75 10.85 4.76
N ALA A 656 -16.71 11.67 4.79
CA ALA A 656 -15.46 11.45 4.08
C ALA A 656 -14.73 10.18 4.57
N ALA A 657 -14.59 10.04 5.90
CA ALA A 657 -14.01 8.85 6.50
C ALA A 657 -14.78 7.56 6.15
N ALA A 658 -16.13 7.61 6.13
CA ALA A 658 -16.93 6.47 5.72
C ALA A 658 -16.67 6.04 4.26
N ILE A 659 -16.39 7.01 3.37
CA ILE A 659 -16.02 6.71 1.98
C ILE A 659 -14.66 6.04 1.92
N MET A 660 -13.66 6.60 2.62
CA MET A 660 -12.32 6.01 2.64
C MET A 660 -12.31 4.60 3.25
N VAL A 661 -13.02 4.41 4.37
CA VAL A 661 -13.19 3.08 4.99
C VAL A 661 -13.82 2.11 3.99
N ALA A 662 -14.83 2.55 3.23
CA ALA A 662 -15.47 1.71 2.23
C ALA A 662 -14.53 1.35 1.06
N VAL A 663 -13.73 2.32 0.58
CA VAL A 663 -12.74 2.09 -0.48
C VAL A 663 -11.68 1.11 0.00
N PHE A 664 -11.05 1.35 1.15
CA PHE A 664 -10.02 0.46 1.69
C PHE A 664 -10.55 -0.94 2.04
N ALA A 665 -11.75 -1.03 2.59
CA ALA A 665 -12.43 -2.31 2.84
C ALA A 665 -12.74 -3.07 1.54
N GLY A 666 -12.99 -2.37 0.42
CA GLY A 666 -13.13 -2.98 -0.89
C GLY A 666 -11.85 -3.71 -1.33
N PHE A 667 -10.69 -3.08 -1.14
CA PHE A 667 -9.39 -3.71 -1.41
C PHE A 667 -9.07 -4.85 -0.45
N ALA A 668 -9.54 -4.77 0.81
CA ALA A 668 -9.40 -5.86 1.76
C ALA A 668 -10.18 -7.13 1.37
N ALA A 669 -11.15 -7.04 0.45
CA ALA A 669 -11.92 -8.18 -0.05
C ALA A 669 -11.22 -8.93 -1.21
N GLY A 670 -10.03 -8.52 -1.64
CA GLY A 670 -9.27 -9.17 -2.69
C GLY A 670 -8.66 -10.52 -2.26
N PRO A 671 -8.17 -11.33 -3.22
CA PRO A 671 -7.68 -12.68 -2.93
C PRO A 671 -6.29 -12.72 -2.29
N LEU A 672 -5.47 -11.68 -2.43
CA LEU A 672 -4.11 -11.64 -1.89
C LEU A 672 -4.09 -11.17 -0.43
N VAL A 673 -3.47 -11.93 0.45
CA VAL A 673 -3.39 -11.64 1.89
C VAL A 673 -2.69 -10.31 2.18
N GLY A 674 -1.61 -9.97 1.49
CA GLY A 674 -0.93 -8.66 1.63
C GLY A 674 -1.87 -7.48 1.33
N LEU A 675 -2.70 -7.58 0.27
CA LEU A 675 -3.73 -6.57 -0.05
C LEU A 675 -4.86 -6.55 0.97
N GLN A 676 -5.27 -7.72 1.51
CA GLN A 676 -6.26 -7.81 2.58
C GLN A 676 -5.76 -7.09 3.84
N GLN A 677 -4.54 -7.37 4.27
CA GLN A 677 -3.91 -6.73 5.43
C GLN A 677 -3.81 -5.21 5.24
N MET A 678 -3.37 -4.77 4.07
CA MET A 678 -3.25 -3.36 3.71
C MET A 678 -4.59 -2.64 3.74
N GLY A 679 -5.59 -3.18 3.04
CA GLY A 679 -6.94 -2.61 2.98
C GLY A 679 -7.62 -2.58 4.35
N PHE A 680 -7.53 -3.67 5.13
CA PHE A 680 -8.05 -3.74 6.50
C PHE A 680 -7.35 -2.75 7.43
N GLY A 681 -6.01 -2.72 7.41
CA GLY A 681 -5.22 -1.83 8.26
C GLY A 681 -5.56 -0.36 8.03
N LEU A 682 -5.62 0.07 6.77
CA LEU A 682 -6.01 1.44 6.40
C LEU A 682 -7.47 1.74 6.74
N ALA A 683 -8.40 0.82 6.49
CA ALA A 683 -9.82 1.01 6.80
C ALA A 683 -10.04 1.19 8.31
N VAL A 684 -9.45 0.30 9.12
CA VAL A 684 -9.53 0.35 10.58
C VAL A 684 -8.88 1.62 11.14
N ALA A 685 -7.69 1.96 10.63
CA ALA A 685 -6.96 3.14 11.08
C ALA A 685 -7.76 4.43 10.83
N VAL A 686 -8.32 4.60 9.61
CA VAL A 686 -9.19 5.75 9.28
C VAL A 686 -10.46 5.73 10.12
N ALA A 687 -11.06 4.57 10.37
CA ALA A 687 -12.25 4.45 11.21
C ALA A 687 -11.97 4.87 12.65
N LEU A 688 -10.86 4.43 13.24
CA LEU A 688 -10.44 4.80 14.61
C LEU A 688 -10.12 6.29 14.71
N ASP A 689 -9.41 6.83 13.71
CA ASP A 689 -9.06 8.25 13.67
C ASP A 689 -10.32 9.13 13.57
N ALA A 690 -11.21 8.86 12.64
CA ALA A 690 -12.42 9.66 12.44
C ALA A 690 -13.42 9.53 13.59
N THR A 691 -13.49 8.38 14.26
CA THR A 691 -14.47 8.15 15.34
C THR A 691 -13.90 8.47 16.72
N ILE A 692 -12.81 7.84 17.15
CA ILE A 692 -12.28 7.98 18.50
C ILE A 692 -11.39 9.23 18.63
N VAL A 693 -10.42 9.38 17.72
CA VAL A 693 -9.45 10.47 17.85
C VAL A 693 -10.12 11.81 17.67
N ARG A 694 -10.86 12.02 16.59
CA ARG A 694 -11.43 13.34 16.26
C ARG A 694 -12.66 13.71 17.06
N THR A 695 -13.52 12.73 17.36
CA THR A 695 -14.78 13.04 18.07
C THR A 695 -14.61 13.08 19.58
N VAL A 696 -13.57 12.42 20.12
CA VAL A 696 -13.37 12.31 21.57
C VAL A 696 -12.02 12.88 22.02
N LEU A 697 -10.88 12.37 21.49
CA LEU A 697 -9.54 12.75 21.96
C LEU A 697 -9.22 14.22 21.67
N VAL A 698 -9.44 14.68 20.44
CA VAL A 698 -9.15 16.07 20.04
C VAL A 698 -9.95 17.07 20.88
N PRO A 699 -11.30 17.00 20.99
CA PRO A 699 -12.04 17.96 21.78
C PRO A 699 -11.76 17.86 23.28
N ALA A 700 -11.56 16.65 23.82
CA ALA A 700 -11.23 16.47 25.23
C ALA A 700 -9.89 17.13 25.58
N THR A 701 -8.85 16.88 24.80
CA THR A 701 -7.51 17.47 25.01
C THR A 701 -7.50 18.97 24.77
N MET A 702 -8.19 19.46 23.73
CA MET A 702 -8.29 20.90 23.49
C MET A 702 -8.99 21.64 24.63
N LYS A 703 -10.02 21.04 25.23
CA LYS A 703 -10.67 21.61 26.39
C LYS A 703 -9.78 21.64 27.63
N LEU A 704 -9.02 20.55 27.86
CA LEU A 704 -8.12 20.45 29.03
C LEU A 704 -6.94 21.41 28.95
N LEU A 705 -6.40 21.63 27.75
CA LEU A 705 -5.27 22.53 27.52
C LEU A 705 -5.71 24.00 27.43
N GLY A 706 -6.98 24.30 27.13
CA GLY A 706 -7.49 25.67 27.02
C GLY A 706 -6.66 26.53 26.05
N ASP A 707 -6.29 27.74 26.46
CA ASP A 707 -5.52 28.67 25.61
C ASP A 707 -4.09 28.21 25.32
N ARG A 708 -3.56 27.28 26.15
CA ARG A 708 -2.24 26.68 25.90
C ARG A 708 -2.16 25.92 24.58
N ASN A 709 -3.28 25.54 23.97
CA ASN A 709 -3.29 24.96 22.63
C ASN A 709 -2.62 25.87 21.60
N TRP A 710 -2.68 27.18 21.78
CA TRP A 710 -2.18 28.17 20.85
C TRP A 710 -0.81 28.75 21.24
N TYR A 711 -0.08 28.04 22.13
CA TYR A 711 1.22 28.49 22.61
C TYR A 711 2.27 28.46 21.50
N LEU A 712 2.86 29.63 21.23
CA LEU A 712 4.04 29.80 20.37
C LEU A 712 5.12 30.56 21.18
N PRO A 713 6.34 30.02 21.31
CA PRO A 713 7.45 30.72 21.96
C PRO A 713 7.83 32.00 21.18
N SER A 714 8.30 33.02 21.89
CA SER A 714 8.64 34.33 21.29
C SER A 714 9.73 34.25 20.21
N TRP A 715 10.64 33.28 20.31
CA TRP A 715 11.69 33.07 19.32
C TRP A 715 11.16 32.51 17.97
N LEU A 716 9.90 32.05 17.91
CA LEU A 716 9.21 31.58 16.69
C LEU A 716 8.20 32.60 16.15
N GLU A 717 8.04 33.78 16.75
CA GLU A 717 7.07 34.79 16.29
C GLU A 717 7.33 35.30 14.88
N TRP A 718 8.56 35.16 14.38
CA TRP A 718 8.94 35.47 13.01
C TRP A 718 8.28 34.59 11.94
N LEU A 719 7.68 33.45 12.34
CA LEU A 719 6.97 32.57 11.39
C LEU A 719 5.83 33.32 10.68
N PRO A 720 5.68 33.11 9.36
CA PRO A 720 4.65 33.81 8.58
C PRO A 720 3.26 33.46 9.09
N GLU A 721 2.35 34.43 9.05
CA GLU A 721 0.93 34.18 9.31
C GLU A 721 0.28 33.54 8.08
N VAL A 722 0.19 32.21 8.12
CA VAL A 722 -0.46 31.44 7.07
C VAL A 722 -1.94 31.27 7.43
N HIS A 723 -2.80 32.09 6.86
CA HIS A 723 -4.24 31.90 7.00
C HIS A 723 -4.66 30.72 6.09
N ILE A 724 -4.91 29.55 6.66
CA ILE A 724 -5.30 28.35 5.91
C ILE A 724 -6.69 28.53 5.28
N GLU A 725 -7.63 29.17 5.96
CA GLU A 725 -8.86 29.67 5.37
C GLU A 725 -8.74 31.19 5.14
N GLY A 726 -9.02 31.60 3.91
CA GLY A 726 -8.93 33.02 3.53
C GLY A 726 -9.81 33.87 4.48
N VAL A 727 -9.23 34.92 5.03
CA VAL A 727 -10.01 35.95 5.72
C VAL A 727 -11.08 36.39 4.72
N ALA A 728 -12.35 36.17 5.04
CA ALA A 728 -13.42 36.84 4.34
C ALA A 728 -13.09 38.33 4.45
N THR A 729 -12.77 38.96 3.32
CA THR A 729 -12.64 40.41 3.29
C THR A 729 -13.92 40.95 3.91
N ALA A 730 -13.82 41.40 5.15
CA ALA A 730 -14.88 42.10 5.80
C ALA A 730 -15.28 43.21 4.87
N GLU A 731 -16.56 43.35 4.58
CA GLU A 731 -17.15 44.46 3.89
C GLU A 731 -16.64 45.77 4.53
N VAL A 732 -15.57 46.32 3.96
CA VAL A 732 -15.23 47.70 4.14
C VAL A 732 -16.25 48.46 3.30
N GLY A 733 -17.41 48.81 3.88
CA GLY A 733 -18.43 49.53 3.18
C GLY A 733 -19.81 49.57 3.82
N ALA A 734 -19.89 49.70 5.13
CA ALA A 734 -21.09 50.28 5.75
C ALA A 734 -20.64 51.36 6.72
N GLN A 735 -20.40 52.55 6.22
CA GLN A 735 -20.42 53.74 7.08
C GLN A 735 -21.83 53.83 7.69
N PRO A 736 -21.99 53.98 9.02
CA PRO A 736 -23.28 54.33 9.57
C PRO A 736 -23.61 55.78 9.12
N GLU A 737 -24.68 55.93 8.36
CA GLU A 737 -25.29 57.25 8.09
C GLU A 737 -25.48 57.98 9.44
N ARG A 738 -24.72 59.05 9.62
CA ARG A 738 -24.99 60.04 10.67
C ARG A 738 -26.36 60.63 10.37
N GLN A 739 -27.38 60.23 11.10
CA GLN A 739 -28.61 60.98 11.23
C GLN A 739 -28.27 62.36 11.78
N LEU A 740 -28.31 63.38 10.95
CA LEU A 740 -28.36 64.76 11.31
C LEU A 740 -29.75 64.99 11.94
N ILE A 741 -29.80 65.01 13.29
CA ILE A 741 -30.92 65.57 14.00
C ILE A 741 -30.78 67.08 13.89
N LEU A 742 -31.55 67.69 13.01
CA LEU A 742 -31.80 69.12 13.00
C LEU A 742 -32.80 69.43 14.18
N ALA A 743 -32.25 70.07 15.19
CA ALA A 743 -33.06 70.78 16.18
C ALA A 743 -33.64 72.04 15.54
N GLY A 744 -34.98 72.18 15.57
CA GLY A 744 -35.72 73.34 15.41
C GLY A 744 -36.73 73.41 16.48
#